data_6995e799093badd74fc774a684b73166
#
_entry.id   6995e799093badd74fc774a684b73166
#
_cell.length_a   1.000
_cell.length_b   1.000
_cell.length_c   1.000
_cell.angle_alpha   90.00
_cell.angle_beta   90.00
_cell.angle_gamma   90.00
#
_symmetry.space_group_name_H-M   'P 1'
#
loop_
_entity.id
_entity.type
_entity.pdbx_description
1 polymer ?
#
loop_
_entity_poly.entity_id
_entity_poly.type
_entity_poly.pdbx_seq_one_letter_code
_entity_poly.pdbx_strand_id
1 'polypeptide(L)'
;MSALHPSATSAWSRVSRAWFPILMVLVLGRREILARDWVYERDIAPILRSHCAGCHNDADREGEFSVETFAGLRQGGDKGATIRPGDPAESLLVKLIEGRARPSMPPDDEPRVPAAELALLREWIADGARGPVRDDSILKHLVVPEVAQPSVSRRPPSSWTAADFAPDGRTVALGTSGRVELRDANGRRIRRVIDGIPGKVNAVRFSADGVSLVIAAGITGLDGVAEVRSVATGERLARFEGHRDAVQDAELSGDGRWLATAGYDRSIRLWRMADRSLVWSNSVHNGAVFDLAFDPSGSVLASASADQTVKLWRVGDGLRLDTLNQPQGDLNRVLFTPDGRQILAAGVDRRIHQWRFVARGTPALNPVVAARFAHDAGIVAMALSRDGRTLVTAAIDRSLKQWRLPDLQETASWVGQSDVVGALAVEPSGRRVVVARMDGSVGRVTLKAEAGSGPRVAGVPGTAPGRVSSAASRRPATGSPVEDRPAVHLAESEPNDTVAKAQALAVPSEVHGRIVRPGDVDVFAFDARPDEPLTLEVHAAREGSALDSRLEILSAEGRPVEQVVLQAIRDSWFTFRGKDSDTVDDFRLQNWAEMELDEHLYANGEVVRLWLYPRGPDSGFKVYPGEGRRQTLFGTSALSHALNEPAYLVKPHPPGSRPVPNGLPVFRLNWQNDDDPSRQAGVDSVLLFNAPTAGRYRVRLTDTRGFGGETNHAYRLSVRPQRPDFSVRLEGADPKVSPGSGREIRFVATRREGFEGPIRIDIDGLPRGFSSTAPVEIEAGQVRAVAAIHASADAPDPDEVADRAVRVSARAMIRGREVVRPLGTLGDLKRDSAPKLTVEILPGPDRSVVHEEPGRPMELRIRPGQTITARVRADRRDFKGRIELGGDDSGRNLPHGVYVDNIGLNGLLIVEDQTQREFFITAARKARPGTRLFHLRATADGGQCSAPVLLRVLGE
;
A
#
# COMPACT_ATOMS: atom_id res chain seq x y z
N MET A 1 -25.01 60.64 23.75
CA MET A 1 -26.25 61.45 23.59
C MET A 1 -27.36 60.43 23.59
N SER A 2 -27.93 60.28 24.73
CA SER A 2 -29.27 60.65 25.18
C SER A 2 -30.35 59.77 24.61
N ALA A 3 -30.90 58.83 25.39
CA ALA A 3 -32.00 58.95 26.35
C ALA A 3 -33.38 59.02 25.63
N LEU A 4 -34.41 58.25 25.94
CA LEU A 4 -35.18 58.17 27.17
C LEU A 4 -36.30 57.12 27.03
N HIS A 5 -36.59 56.39 28.08
CA HIS A 5 -37.90 55.87 28.51
C HIS A 5 -38.93 56.91 28.73
N PRO A 6 -40.26 56.75 28.96
CA PRO A 6 -40.81 55.86 30.03
C PRO A 6 -42.19 55.24 29.74
N SER A 7 -42.61 54.25 30.48
CA SER A 7 -43.45 54.11 31.72
C SER A 7 -44.98 54.22 31.53
N ALA A 8 -45.74 53.38 32.04
CA ALA A 8 -46.44 53.05 33.25
C ALA A 8 -47.98 53.09 32.97
N THR A 9 -48.89 52.37 33.55
CA THR A 9 -49.31 52.02 34.87
C THR A 9 -50.66 51.28 34.76
N SER A 10 -50.95 50.34 35.55
CA SER A 10 -51.84 50.06 36.68
C SER A 10 -53.35 49.84 36.32
N ALA A 11 -54.18 49.07 36.99
CA ALA A 11 -54.45 48.87 38.38
C ALA A 11 -55.47 47.67 38.58
N TRP A 12 -55.35 46.93 39.59
CA TRP A 12 -56.18 46.53 40.72
C TRP A 12 -57.69 46.33 40.56
N SER A 13 -58.19 45.13 41.04
CA SER A 13 -59.17 44.95 42.18
C SER A 13 -59.46 43.46 42.36
N ARG A 14 -59.17 42.88 43.44
CA ARG A 14 -59.62 42.57 44.81
C ARG A 14 -61.04 42.00 44.91
N VAL A 15 -61.10 40.95 45.78
CA VAL A 15 -62.14 40.49 46.75
C VAL A 15 -62.87 39.25 46.30
N SER A 16 -63.06 38.16 47.05
CA SER A 16 -62.95 37.87 48.51
C SER A 16 -63.10 36.43 48.83
N ARG A 17 -62.66 36.04 50.02
CA ARG A 17 -62.71 34.77 50.69
C ARG A 17 -64.11 34.18 50.90
N ALA A 18 -64.23 32.79 50.86
CA ALA A 18 -65.06 32.09 51.80
C ALA A 18 -64.60 30.63 51.95
N TRP A 19 -64.68 30.16 53.12
CA TRP A 19 -64.08 28.99 53.77
C TRP A 19 -64.97 27.72 53.77
N PHE A 20 -64.23 26.52 53.90
CA PHE A 20 -64.60 25.27 54.56
C PHE A 20 -65.15 24.06 53.73
N PRO A 21 -64.93 22.80 54.18
CA PRO A 21 -63.73 22.08 54.63
C PRO A 21 -63.55 20.64 54.03
N ILE A 22 -62.37 20.10 54.19
CA ILE A 22 -61.89 18.69 54.29
C ILE A 22 -62.86 17.58 53.94
N LEU A 23 -62.58 16.75 52.95
CA LEU A 23 -62.67 15.34 52.92
C LEU A 23 -61.52 14.68 52.18
N MET A 24 -60.64 14.04 52.95
CA MET A 24 -59.49 13.29 52.48
C MET A 24 -60.02 11.96 51.87
N VAL A 25 -60.00 11.84 50.52
CA VAL A 25 -60.12 10.57 49.82
C VAL A 25 -58.83 10.30 49.11
N LEU A 26 -58.08 9.35 49.65
CA LEU A 26 -56.96 8.68 48.97
C LEU A 26 -57.51 7.99 47.72
N VAL A 27 -57.40 8.64 46.57
CA VAL A 27 -57.48 7.95 45.30
C VAL A 27 -55.99 7.76 44.82
N LEU A 28 -55.53 6.54 45.02
CA LEU A 28 -54.36 6.02 44.34
C LEU A 28 -54.68 6.08 42.83
N GLY A 29 -54.37 7.21 42.21
CA GLY A 29 -54.33 7.35 40.77
C GLY A 29 -53.16 6.52 40.24
N ARG A 30 -53.41 5.31 39.81
CA ARG A 30 -52.55 4.66 38.82
C ARG A 30 -52.51 5.58 37.62
N ARG A 31 -51.39 6.32 37.46
CA ARG A 31 -50.97 6.77 36.15
C ARG A 31 -50.80 5.53 35.30
N GLU A 32 -51.77 5.19 34.49
CA GLU A 32 -51.53 4.40 33.32
C GLU A 32 -50.50 5.21 32.50
N ILE A 33 -49.22 4.82 32.61
CA ILE A 33 -48.21 5.22 31.68
C ILE A 33 -48.67 4.53 30.41
N LEU A 34 -49.24 5.27 29.47
CA LEU A 34 -49.44 4.83 28.10
C LEU A 34 -48.07 4.36 27.64
N ALA A 35 -47.90 3.00 27.49
CA ALA A 35 -46.67 2.42 26.98
C ALA A 35 -46.39 3.08 25.65
N ARG A 36 -45.22 3.70 25.54
CA ARG A 36 -44.76 4.30 24.28
C ARG A 36 -44.63 3.20 23.27
N ASP A 37 -45.19 3.37 22.09
CA ASP A 37 -45.03 2.42 20.99
C ASP A 37 -43.66 2.62 20.37
N TRP A 38 -42.66 1.85 20.81
CA TRP A 38 -41.27 1.92 20.37
C TRP A 38 -41.13 1.39 18.97
N VAL A 39 -40.57 2.18 18.07
CA VAL A 39 -40.11 1.78 16.76
C VAL A 39 -38.58 1.92 16.75
N TYR A 40 -37.89 0.77 16.79
CA TYR A 40 -36.43 0.73 16.94
C TYR A 40 -35.71 1.59 15.89
N GLU A 41 -36.14 1.49 14.62
CA GLU A 41 -35.56 2.20 13.50
C GLU A 41 -35.76 3.73 13.59
N ARG A 42 -36.80 4.18 14.23
CA ARG A 42 -37.13 5.61 14.39
C ARG A 42 -36.56 6.20 15.66
N ASP A 43 -36.64 5.48 16.78
CA ASP A 43 -36.41 6.05 18.10
C ASP A 43 -35.02 5.72 18.68
N ILE A 44 -34.42 4.59 18.31
CA ILE A 44 -33.19 4.04 18.90
C ILE A 44 -32.03 3.98 17.92
N ALA A 45 -32.24 3.41 16.73
CA ALA A 45 -31.19 3.24 15.74
C ALA A 45 -30.48 4.55 15.35
N PRO A 46 -31.14 5.72 15.26
CA PRO A 46 -30.46 6.99 15.01
C PRO A 46 -29.46 7.39 16.08
N ILE A 47 -29.76 7.12 17.36
CA ILE A 47 -28.88 7.43 18.50
C ILE A 47 -27.63 6.56 18.42
N LEU A 48 -27.80 5.24 18.24
CA LEU A 48 -26.69 4.28 18.13
C LEU A 48 -25.81 4.60 16.94
N ARG A 49 -26.40 4.98 15.81
CA ARG A 49 -25.65 5.34 14.61
C ARG A 49 -24.83 6.61 14.82
N SER A 50 -25.39 7.64 15.44
CA SER A 50 -24.73 8.94 15.61
C SER A 50 -23.56 8.90 16.60
N HIS A 51 -23.65 8.05 17.63
CA HIS A 51 -22.72 8.08 18.74
C HIS A 51 -21.91 6.81 18.94
N CYS A 52 -22.25 5.71 18.25
CA CYS A 52 -21.62 4.43 18.49
C CYS A 52 -21.06 3.76 17.23
N ALA A 53 -21.78 3.85 16.09
CA ALA A 53 -21.46 3.09 14.89
C ALA A 53 -20.17 3.55 14.18
N GLY A 54 -19.62 4.71 14.53
CA GLY A 54 -18.34 5.18 14.00
C GLY A 54 -17.19 4.24 14.34
N CYS A 55 -17.16 3.71 15.57
CA CYS A 55 -16.11 2.80 16.07
C CYS A 55 -16.61 1.36 16.22
N HIS A 56 -17.92 1.17 16.49
CA HIS A 56 -18.52 -0.13 16.74
C HIS A 56 -19.39 -0.59 15.56
N ASN A 57 -18.75 -0.79 14.40
CA ASN A 57 -19.35 -1.31 13.17
C ASN A 57 -18.73 -2.66 12.81
N ASP A 58 -19.26 -3.34 11.77
CA ASP A 58 -18.77 -4.67 11.38
C ASP A 58 -17.36 -4.64 10.74
N ALA A 59 -16.87 -3.48 10.34
CA ALA A 59 -15.54 -3.32 9.76
C ALA A 59 -14.46 -3.09 10.83
N ASP A 60 -14.73 -2.21 11.80
CA ASP A 60 -13.73 -1.79 12.80
C ASP A 60 -13.87 -2.54 14.14
N ARG A 61 -15.09 -2.95 14.52
CA ARG A 61 -15.42 -3.80 15.68
C ARG A 61 -14.61 -3.52 16.95
N GLU A 62 -14.40 -2.26 17.31
CA GLU A 62 -13.65 -1.94 18.51
C GLU A 62 -14.26 -2.60 19.76
N GLY A 63 -13.44 -3.33 20.54
CA GLY A 63 -13.89 -4.14 21.66
C GLY A 63 -14.71 -5.37 21.26
N GLU A 64 -14.49 -5.90 20.03
CA GLU A 64 -15.23 -7.01 19.43
C GLU A 64 -16.75 -6.77 19.36
N PHE A 65 -17.15 -5.48 19.38
CA PHE A 65 -18.53 -5.05 19.48
C PHE A 65 -18.99 -4.36 18.19
N SER A 66 -20.20 -4.70 17.72
CA SER A 66 -20.85 -4.00 16.61
C SER A 66 -22.29 -3.65 16.98
N VAL A 67 -22.70 -2.41 16.69
CA VAL A 67 -24.09 -1.94 16.84
C VAL A 67 -24.84 -1.97 15.51
N GLU A 68 -24.24 -2.42 14.41
CA GLU A 68 -24.88 -2.39 13.09
C GLU A 68 -26.18 -3.19 13.04
N THR A 69 -26.26 -4.29 13.79
CA THR A 69 -27.47 -5.07 13.90
C THR A 69 -27.96 -5.11 15.34
N PHE A 70 -29.24 -5.29 15.53
CA PHE A 70 -29.80 -5.47 16.87
C PHE A 70 -29.28 -6.74 17.55
N ALA A 71 -29.05 -7.80 16.80
CA ALA A 71 -28.38 -9.01 17.28
C ALA A 71 -26.97 -8.69 17.81
N GLY A 72 -26.15 -7.94 17.07
CA GLY A 72 -24.82 -7.49 17.49
C GLY A 72 -24.88 -6.62 18.75
N LEU A 73 -25.81 -5.67 18.81
CA LEU A 73 -26.03 -4.86 20.00
C LEU A 73 -26.37 -5.72 21.24
N ARG A 74 -27.18 -6.76 21.08
CA ARG A 74 -27.56 -7.68 22.19
C ARG A 74 -26.46 -8.65 22.59
N GLN A 75 -25.72 -9.15 21.61
CA GLN A 75 -24.57 -10.04 21.81
C GLN A 75 -23.52 -9.37 22.67
N GLY A 76 -23.23 -8.08 22.39
CA GLY A 76 -22.19 -7.33 23.05
C GLY A 76 -20.80 -7.68 22.49
N GLY A 77 -19.76 -7.26 23.19
CA GLY A 77 -18.36 -7.46 22.83
C GLY A 77 -17.56 -8.13 23.94
N ASP A 78 -16.28 -7.86 24.02
CA ASP A 78 -15.33 -8.41 25.01
C ASP A 78 -15.80 -8.30 26.46
N LYS A 79 -16.62 -7.29 26.79
CA LYS A 79 -17.15 -7.06 28.14
C LYS A 79 -18.52 -7.70 28.39
N GLY A 80 -18.99 -8.52 27.46
CA GLY A 80 -20.27 -9.20 27.53
C GLY A 80 -21.44 -8.39 26.97
N ALA A 81 -22.67 -8.82 27.31
CA ALA A 81 -23.89 -8.23 26.79
C ALA A 81 -24.02 -6.74 27.17
N THR A 82 -24.30 -5.89 26.17
CA THR A 82 -24.35 -4.43 26.34
C THR A 82 -25.67 -3.95 26.96
N ILE A 83 -26.76 -4.65 26.72
CA ILE A 83 -28.08 -4.29 27.26
C ILE A 83 -28.69 -5.46 28.08
N ARG A 84 -29.33 -5.08 29.18
CA ARG A 84 -30.13 -5.98 30.00
C ARG A 84 -31.59 -5.52 29.92
N PRO A 85 -32.42 -6.18 29.12
CA PRO A 85 -33.81 -5.78 28.96
C PRO A 85 -34.54 -5.69 30.29
N GLY A 86 -35.29 -4.61 30.54
CA GLY A 86 -35.97 -4.34 31.79
C GLY A 86 -35.11 -3.66 32.86
N ASP A 87 -33.79 -3.61 32.70
CA ASP A 87 -32.90 -3.07 33.72
C ASP A 87 -31.83 -2.09 33.10
N PRO A 88 -32.20 -0.85 32.88
CA PRO A 88 -31.29 0.14 32.34
C PRO A 88 -30.13 0.49 33.27
N ALA A 89 -30.32 0.33 34.61
CA ALA A 89 -29.27 0.66 35.57
C ALA A 89 -28.10 -0.31 35.53
N GLU A 90 -28.38 -1.57 35.21
CA GLU A 90 -27.42 -2.67 35.12
C GLU A 90 -26.97 -2.94 33.68
N SER A 91 -27.53 -2.25 32.69
CA SER A 91 -27.08 -2.32 31.29
C SER A 91 -25.71 -1.68 31.09
N LEU A 92 -24.77 -2.44 30.53
CA LEU A 92 -23.39 -1.98 30.31
C LEU A 92 -23.33 -0.73 29.42
N LEU A 93 -24.15 -0.68 28.37
CA LEU A 93 -24.29 0.48 27.50
C LEU A 93 -24.54 1.78 28.31
N VAL A 94 -25.52 1.74 29.20
CA VAL A 94 -25.87 2.90 30.01
C VAL A 94 -24.76 3.25 31.00
N LYS A 95 -24.16 2.24 31.65
CA LYS A 95 -23.03 2.44 32.58
C LYS A 95 -21.83 3.09 31.89
N LEU A 96 -21.51 2.70 30.67
CA LEU A 96 -20.39 3.26 29.90
C LEU A 96 -20.66 4.71 29.47
N ILE A 97 -21.89 5.01 29.00
CA ILE A 97 -22.31 6.37 28.62
C ILE A 97 -22.32 7.33 29.84
N GLU A 98 -22.75 6.85 30.98
CA GLU A 98 -22.79 7.63 32.23
C GLU A 98 -21.43 7.71 32.95
N GLY A 99 -20.40 7.05 32.43
CA GLY A 99 -19.07 7.02 33.06
C GLY A 99 -19.01 6.17 34.35
N ARG A 100 -20.03 5.35 34.63
CA ARG A 100 -20.06 4.41 35.76
C ARG A 100 -19.31 3.10 35.52
N ALA A 101 -18.89 2.89 34.26
CA ALA A 101 -17.98 1.82 33.83
C ALA A 101 -16.84 2.41 32.96
N ARG A 102 -15.76 1.64 32.80
CA ARG A 102 -14.60 2.06 32.01
C ARG A 102 -14.38 1.17 30.79
N PRO A 103 -13.90 1.74 29.65
CA PRO A 103 -13.71 3.17 29.37
C PRO A 103 -15.06 3.88 29.31
N SER A 104 -15.12 5.21 29.58
CA SER A 104 -16.36 5.97 29.32
C SER A 104 -16.60 6.05 27.80
N MET A 105 -17.86 5.96 27.39
CA MET A 105 -18.28 6.03 26.00
C MET A 105 -19.28 7.18 25.78
N PRO A 106 -19.20 7.91 24.67
CA PRO A 106 -18.06 7.97 23.76
C PRO A 106 -16.76 8.36 24.47
N PRO A 107 -15.57 8.16 23.87
CA PRO A 107 -14.27 8.62 24.38
C PRO A 107 -14.26 10.12 24.70
N ASP A 108 -13.27 10.59 25.49
CA ASP A 108 -13.27 11.98 25.98
C ASP A 108 -13.06 13.04 24.88
N ASP A 109 -12.54 12.65 23.73
CA ASP A 109 -12.33 13.47 22.52
C ASP A 109 -13.57 13.51 21.60
N GLU A 110 -14.61 12.70 21.90
CA GLU A 110 -15.85 12.66 21.13
C GLU A 110 -17.04 13.32 21.87
N PRO A 111 -18.03 13.88 21.14
CA PRO A 111 -19.21 14.47 21.74
C PRO A 111 -20.00 13.51 22.61
N ARG A 112 -20.36 13.91 23.83
CA ARG A 112 -21.16 13.10 24.74
C ARG A 112 -22.59 12.91 24.23
N VAL A 113 -23.17 11.75 24.53
CA VAL A 113 -24.58 11.48 24.22
C VAL A 113 -25.48 12.48 24.97
N PRO A 114 -26.35 13.23 24.28
CA PRO A 114 -27.25 14.21 24.92
C PRO A 114 -28.13 13.54 25.98
N ALA A 115 -28.39 14.26 27.09
CA ALA A 115 -29.17 13.74 28.20
C ALA A 115 -30.59 13.26 27.77
N ALA A 116 -31.21 13.95 26.80
CA ALA A 116 -32.50 13.55 26.23
C ALA A 116 -32.44 12.19 25.49
N GLU A 117 -31.38 11.94 24.72
CA GLU A 117 -31.16 10.68 23.99
C GLU A 117 -30.81 9.54 24.93
N LEU A 118 -29.99 9.82 25.95
CA LEU A 118 -29.72 8.84 27.01
C LEU A 118 -31.00 8.47 27.77
N ALA A 119 -31.88 9.43 28.03
CA ALA A 119 -33.18 9.15 28.65
C ALA A 119 -34.02 8.20 27.76
N LEU A 120 -34.04 8.41 26.45
CA LEU A 120 -34.74 7.54 25.48
C LEU A 120 -34.17 6.11 25.51
N LEU A 121 -32.86 5.95 25.53
CA LEU A 121 -32.21 4.64 25.64
C LEU A 121 -32.62 3.94 26.96
N ARG A 122 -32.63 4.67 28.06
CA ARG A 122 -33.02 4.12 29.36
C ARG A 122 -34.50 3.68 29.41
N GLU A 123 -35.41 4.52 28.90
CA GLU A 123 -36.85 4.19 28.80
C GLU A 123 -37.09 2.96 27.92
N TRP A 124 -36.45 2.91 26.75
CA TRP A 124 -36.51 1.78 25.83
C TRP A 124 -36.00 0.47 26.46
N ILE A 125 -34.86 0.52 27.17
CA ILE A 125 -34.32 -0.65 27.88
C ILE A 125 -35.30 -1.08 29.03
N ALA A 126 -35.86 -0.11 29.78
CA ALA A 126 -36.80 -0.38 30.85
C ALA A 126 -38.08 -1.06 30.33
N ASP A 127 -38.53 -0.73 29.13
CA ASP A 127 -39.69 -1.34 28.46
C ASP A 127 -39.36 -2.67 27.73
N GLY A 128 -38.17 -3.23 28.00
CA GLY A 128 -37.79 -4.57 27.54
C GLY A 128 -36.92 -4.58 26.27
N ALA A 129 -36.40 -3.45 25.81
CA ALA A 129 -35.47 -3.31 24.69
C ALA A 129 -35.95 -4.05 23.43
N ARG A 130 -37.14 -3.73 22.94
CA ARG A 130 -37.74 -4.37 21.76
C ARG A 130 -36.91 -4.02 20.51
N GLY A 131 -36.59 -5.04 19.75
CA GLY A 131 -35.77 -4.87 18.49
C GLY A 131 -36.65 -4.60 17.27
N PRO A 132 -35.99 -4.45 16.10
CA PRO A 132 -36.65 -4.21 14.82
C PRO A 132 -37.44 -5.48 14.36
N VAL A 133 -38.38 -5.27 13.43
CA VAL A 133 -39.13 -6.38 12.79
C VAL A 133 -38.18 -7.21 11.89
N ARG A 134 -37.18 -6.53 11.28
CA ARG A 134 -36.09 -7.13 10.52
C ARG A 134 -34.77 -6.65 11.11
N ASP A 135 -33.88 -7.57 11.41
CA ASP A 135 -32.56 -7.25 11.93
C ASP A 135 -31.59 -6.88 10.79
N ASP A 136 -31.88 -5.75 10.15
CA ASP A 136 -31.01 -5.17 9.13
C ASP A 136 -30.01 -4.18 9.76
N SER A 137 -28.90 -3.91 9.08
CA SER A 137 -27.92 -2.93 9.53
C SER A 137 -28.54 -1.54 9.72
N ILE A 138 -28.35 -0.93 10.91
CA ILE A 138 -28.82 0.42 11.20
C ILE A 138 -28.21 1.49 10.27
N LEU A 139 -27.10 1.17 9.59
CA LEU A 139 -26.49 2.04 8.60
C LEU A 139 -27.35 2.16 7.34
N LYS A 140 -28.26 1.21 7.10
CA LYS A 140 -29.21 1.24 5.97
C LYS A 140 -30.47 2.10 6.24
N HIS A 141 -30.81 2.35 7.49
CA HIS A 141 -32.04 3.05 7.88
C HIS A 141 -31.74 4.52 8.27
N LEU A 142 -31.36 5.35 7.28
CA LEU A 142 -31.45 6.78 7.47
C LEU A 142 -32.91 7.21 7.44
N VAL A 143 -33.42 7.68 8.57
CA VAL A 143 -34.60 8.54 8.54
C VAL A 143 -34.16 9.83 7.85
N VAL A 144 -34.47 9.95 6.57
CA VAL A 144 -34.33 11.22 5.87
C VAL A 144 -35.26 12.20 6.56
N PRO A 145 -34.78 13.27 7.23
CA PRO A 145 -35.69 14.24 7.84
C PRO A 145 -36.63 14.75 6.76
N GLU A 146 -37.93 14.76 7.04
CA GLU A 146 -38.91 15.36 6.16
C GLU A 146 -38.61 16.89 6.14
N VAL A 147 -37.73 17.28 5.21
CA VAL A 147 -37.44 18.68 4.96
C VAL A 147 -38.70 19.25 4.33
N ALA A 148 -39.35 20.23 5.02
CA ALA A 148 -40.45 20.95 4.47
C ALA A 148 -40.10 21.45 3.07
N GLN A 149 -40.81 20.96 2.07
CA GLN A 149 -40.58 21.30 0.66
C GLN A 149 -40.80 22.83 0.53
N PRO A 150 -39.77 23.62 0.17
CA PRO A 150 -39.97 25.03 -0.02
C PRO A 150 -41.04 25.24 -1.12
N SER A 151 -42.01 26.08 -0.89
CA SER A 151 -43.02 26.45 -1.86
C SER A 151 -42.35 27.28 -2.96
N VAL A 152 -41.68 26.60 -3.91
CA VAL A 152 -41.12 27.26 -5.08
C VAL A 152 -42.19 27.36 -6.16
N SER A 153 -42.47 28.56 -6.59
CA SER A 153 -43.38 28.84 -7.70
C SER A 153 -42.90 28.32 -9.07
N ARG A 154 -41.64 27.88 -9.15
CA ARG A 154 -41.03 27.21 -10.32
C ARG A 154 -40.01 26.18 -9.83
N ARG A 155 -40.20 24.92 -10.13
CA ARG A 155 -39.14 23.91 -9.96
C ARG A 155 -37.98 24.26 -10.87
N PRO A 156 -36.74 24.36 -10.36
CA PRO A 156 -35.57 24.49 -11.24
C PRO A 156 -35.51 23.28 -12.20
N PRO A 157 -35.03 23.45 -13.42
CA PRO A 157 -34.82 22.35 -14.32
C PRO A 157 -33.87 21.32 -13.67
N SER A 158 -34.18 20.04 -13.82
CA SER A 158 -33.36 18.96 -13.27
C SER A 158 -32.03 18.87 -14.01
N SER A 159 -30.92 18.88 -13.30
CA SER A 159 -29.57 18.70 -13.86
C SER A 159 -29.40 17.31 -14.46
N TRP A 160 -28.82 17.23 -15.63
CA TRP A 160 -28.47 15.98 -16.25
C TRP A 160 -27.08 15.51 -15.79
N THR A 161 -26.97 14.27 -15.33
CA THR A 161 -25.77 13.72 -14.70
C THR A 161 -25.23 12.49 -15.42
N ALA A 162 -26.04 11.86 -16.27
CA ALA A 162 -25.66 10.67 -17.05
C ALA A 162 -26.27 10.70 -18.44
N ALA A 163 -25.57 10.15 -19.44
CA ALA A 163 -26.04 10.02 -20.79
C ALA A 163 -25.37 8.84 -21.49
N ASP A 164 -26.15 8.10 -22.32
CA ASP A 164 -25.62 7.09 -23.21
C ASP A 164 -26.52 6.92 -24.43
N PHE A 165 -25.96 6.50 -25.57
CA PHE A 165 -26.66 6.16 -26.81
C PHE A 165 -26.94 4.67 -26.94
N ALA A 166 -28.16 4.33 -27.28
CA ALA A 166 -28.44 2.97 -27.72
C ALA A 166 -27.57 2.58 -28.94
N PRO A 167 -27.16 1.32 -29.06
CA PRO A 167 -26.32 0.84 -30.17
C PRO A 167 -26.90 1.09 -31.57
N ASP A 168 -28.23 1.20 -31.67
CA ASP A 168 -28.94 1.50 -32.92
C ASP A 168 -28.87 2.99 -33.32
N GLY A 169 -28.37 3.86 -32.46
CA GLY A 169 -28.26 5.31 -32.66
C GLY A 169 -29.60 6.06 -32.73
N ARG A 170 -30.71 5.42 -32.34
CA ARG A 170 -32.04 6.03 -32.40
C ARG A 170 -32.57 6.52 -31.08
N THR A 171 -31.98 6.07 -29.98
CA THR A 171 -32.42 6.38 -28.62
C THR A 171 -31.24 6.85 -27.82
N VAL A 172 -31.43 7.91 -27.01
CA VAL A 172 -30.49 8.36 -26.01
C VAL A 172 -31.15 8.25 -24.64
N ALA A 173 -30.43 7.69 -23.65
CA ALA A 173 -30.84 7.70 -22.26
C ALA A 173 -30.17 8.89 -21.54
N LEU A 174 -30.96 9.61 -20.73
CA LEU A 174 -30.52 10.74 -19.93
C LEU A 174 -30.94 10.53 -18.48
N GLY A 175 -29.99 10.54 -17.56
CA GLY A 175 -30.19 10.35 -16.13
C GLY A 175 -30.18 11.66 -15.33
N THR A 176 -31.06 11.75 -14.36
CA THR A 176 -31.17 12.85 -13.39
C THR A 176 -31.57 12.29 -12.02
N SER A 177 -31.80 13.12 -11.00
CA SER A 177 -32.32 12.64 -9.72
C SER A 177 -33.66 11.93 -9.87
N GLY A 178 -33.74 10.70 -9.38
CA GLY A 178 -34.95 9.90 -9.28
C GLY A 178 -35.45 9.27 -10.57
N ARG A 179 -34.86 9.58 -11.73
CA ARG A 179 -35.39 9.08 -13.02
C ARG A 179 -34.38 9.05 -14.17
N VAL A 180 -34.69 8.23 -15.16
CA VAL A 180 -34.04 8.21 -16.47
C VAL A 180 -35.07 8.47 -17.57
N GLU A 181 -34.72 9.30 -18.52
CA GLU A 181 -35.54 9.56 -19.72
C GLU A 181 -34.90 8.93 -20.96
N LEU A 182 -35.64 8.07 -21.66
CA LEU A 182 -35.28 7.61 -22.98
C LEU A 182 -35.86 8.57 -24.01
N ARG A 183 -35.00 9.21 -24.79
CA ARG A 183 -35.36 10.21 -25.78
C ARG A 183 -34.96 9.77 -27.17
N ASP A 184 -35.53 10.48 -28.20
CA ASP A 184 -35.10 10.28 -29.58
C ASP A 184 -33.62 10.67 -29.76
N ALA A 185 -32.99 10.26 -30.85
CA ALA A 185 -31.58 10.53 -31.16
C ALA A 185 -31.21 12.03 -31.15
N ASN A 186 -32.17 12.93 -31.18
CA ASN A 186 -31.98 14.37 -31.10
C ASN A 186 -32.03 14.89 -29.64
N GLY A 187 -32.40 14.02 -28.71
CA GLY A 187 -32.55 14.38 -27.28
C GLY A 187 -33.80 15.24 -27.00
N ARG A 188 -34.70 15.42 -27.99
CA ARG A 188 -35.84 16.34 -27.87
C ARG A 188 -37.11 15.66 -27.40
N ARG A 189 -37.49 14.54 -28.06
CA ARG A 189 -38.75 13.85 -27.80
C ARG A 189 -38.55 12.75 -26.81
N ILE A 190 -39.23 12.83 -25.66
CA ILE A 190 -39.28 11.77 -24.66
C ILE A 190 -40.06 10.60 -25.24
N ARG A 191 -39.47 9.42 -25.26
CA ARG A 191 -40.09 8.16 -25.67
C ARG A 191 -40.61 7.41 -24.45
N ARG A 192 -39.85 7.46 -23.35
CA ARG A 192 -40.17 6.78 -22.09
C ARG A 192 -39.52 7.50 -20.91
N VAL A 193 -40.18 7.43 -19.77
CA VAL A 193 -39.60 7.82 -18.46
C VAL A 193 -39.55 6.57 -17.59
N ILE A 194 -38.43 6.39 -16.91
CA ILE A 194 -38.19 5.35 -15.89
C ILE A 194 -38.04 6.06 -14.58
N ASP A 195 -39.06 6.03 -13.75
CA ASP A 195 -39.13 6.68 -12.45
C ASP A 195 -38.79 5.69 -11.32
N GLY A 196 -38.67 6.22 -10.08
CA GLY A 196 -38.45 5.43 -8.86
C GLY A 196 -37.03 4.91 -8.72
N ILE A 197 -36.05 5.58 -9.31
CA ILE A 197 -34.63 5.33 -9.07
C ILE A 197 -34.21 6.00 -7.75
N PRO A 198 -33.55 5.30 -6.83
CA PRO A 198 -33.08 5.89 -5.59
C PRO A 198 -32.03 7.00 -5.81
N GLY A 199 -32.27 8.19 -5.29
CA GLY A 199 -31.30 9.29 -5.27
C GLY A 199 -30.91 9.80 -6.66
N LYS A 200 -29.64 10.14 -6.82
CA LYS A 200 -29.06 10.65 -8.06
C LYS A 200 -28.67 9.51 -9.00
N VAL A 201 -29.02 9.60 -10.26
CA VAL A 201 -28.50 8.72 -11.31
C VAL A 201 -27.12 9.20 -11.72
N ASN A 202 -26.08 8.43 -11.43
CA ASN A 202 -24.69 8.80 -11.69
C ASN A 202 -24.20 8.28 -13.05
N ALA A 203 -24.68 7.10 -13.48
CA ALA A 203 -24.38 6.56 -14.81
C ALA A 203 -25.59 5.82 -15.41
N VAL A 204 -25.65 5.82 -16.72
CA VAL A 204 -26.55 4.99 -17.54
C VAL A 204 -25.75 4.37 -18.67
N ARG A 205 -25.94 3.07 -18.93
CA ARG A 205 -25.24 2.32 -20.00
C ARG A 205 -26.22 1.38 -20.70
N PHE A 206 -26.29 1.41 -22.00
CA PHE A 206 -27.04 0.39 -22.76
C PHE A 206 -26.22 -0.91 -22.81
N SER A 207 -26.93 -2.04 -22.75
CA SER A 207 -26.30 -3.32 -23.12
C SER A 207 -25.91 -3.31 -24.62
N ALA A 208 -24.94 -4.16 -25.00
CA ALA A 208 -24.44 -4.22 -26.38
C ALA A 208 -25.51 -4.54 -27.41
N ASP A 209 -26.56 -5.25 -27.02
CA ASP A 209 -27.73 -5.56 -27.85
C ASP A 209 -28.82 -4.46 -27.84
N GLY A 210 -28.69 -3.46 -26.93
CA GLY A 210 -29.65 -2.37 -26.79
C GLY A 210 -30.98 -2.75 -26.12
N VAL A 211 -31.11 -3.97 -25.58
CA VAL A 211 -32.35 -4.46 -24.96
C VAL A 211 -32.48 -4.02 -23.53
N SER A 212 -31.37 -3.92 -22.84
CA SER A 212 -31.28 -3.56 -21.42
C SER A 212 -30.56 -2.22 -21.19
N LEU A 213 -30.91 -1.56 -20.11
CA LEU A 213 -30.24 -0.35 -19.61
C LEU A 213 -29.77 -0.59 -18.18
N VAL A 214 -28.48 -0.42 -17.95
CA VAL A 214 -27.88 -0.40 -16.61
C VAL A 214 -27.94 1.01 -16.06
N ILE A 215 -28.33 1.15 -14.81
CA ILE A 215 -28.46 2.43 -14.11
C ILE A 215 -27.67 2.33 -12.80
N ALA A 216 -26.67 3.18 -12.63
CA ALA A 216 -25.98 3.38 -11.36
C ALA A 216 -26.58 4.56 -10.63
N ALA A 217 -26.94 4.39 -9.37
CA ALA A 217 -27.60 5.42 -8.58
C ALA A 217 -27.32 5.24 -7.08
N GLY A 218 -27.79 6.21 -6.28
CA GLY A 218 -27.70 6.13 -4.84
C GLY A 218 -27.87 7.48 -4.17
N ILE A 219 -27.96 7.43 -2.86
CA ILE A 219 -27.99 8.61 -1.98
C ILE A 219 -26.65 8.63 -1.24
N THR A 220 -25.88 9.67 -1.45
CA THR A 220 -24.55 9.82 -0.83
C THR A 220 -24.64 9.71 0.69
N GLY A 221 -23.77 8.89 1.29
CA GLY A 221 -23.72 8.61 2.72
C GLY A 221 -24.82 7.65 3.21
N LEU A 222 -25.64 7.08 2.32
CA LEU A 222 -26.75 6.23 2.71
C LEU A 222 -26.72 4.84 2.06
N ASP A 223 -26.86 4.79 0.74
CA ASP A 223 -26.83 3.55 -0.02
C ASP A 223 -26.46 3.77 -1.48
N GLY A 224 -26.04 2.68 -2.13
CA GLY A 224 -25.78 2.63 -3.55
C GLY A 224 -26.39 1.41 -4.22
N VAL A 225 -26.95 1.60 -5.40
CA VAL A 225 -27.63 0.55 -6.14
C VAL A 225 -27.30 0.61 -7.61
N ALA A 226 -27.14 -0.57 -8.24
CA ALA A 226 -27.19 -0.71 -9.67
C ALA A 226 -28.45 -1.48 -10.09
N GLU A 227 -29.17 -0.97 -11.08
CA GLU A 227 -30.36 -1.62 -11.62
C GLU A 227 -30.19 -1.92 -13.11
N VAL A 228 -30.69 -3.05 -13.54
CA VAL A 228 -30.86 -3.38 -14.96
C VAL A 228 -32.34 -3.28 -15.31
N ARG A 229 -32.66 -2.45 -16.28
CA ARG A 229 -34.02 -2.16 -16.73
C ARG A 229 -34.22 -2.58 -18.18
N SER A 230 -35.40 -3.04 -18.51
CA SER A 230 -35.81 -3.27 -19.90
C SER A 230 -35.97 -1.93 -20.63
N VAL A 231 -35.32 -1.75 -21.77
CA VAL A 231 -35.46 -0.55 -22.61
C VAL A 231 -36.88 -0.48 -23.18
N ALA A 232 -37.47 -1.63 -23.56
CA ALA A 232 -38.80 -1.71 -24.14
C ALA A 232 -39.93 -1.40 -23.16
N THR A 233 -39.84 -1.85 -21.88
CA THR A 233 -40.93 -1.70 -20.92
C THR A 233 -40.60 -0.73 -19.77
N GLY A 234 -39.32 -0.52 -19.46
CA GLY A 234 -38.86 0.21 -18.28
C GLY A 234 -38.86 -0.62 -16.99
N GLU A 235 -39.32 -1.87 -17.06
CA GLU A 235 -39.38 -2.78 -15.92
C GLU A 235 -37.97 -3.14 -15.39
N ARG A 236 -37.90 -3.34 -14.09
CA ARG A 236 -36.64 -3.74 -13.42
C ARG A 236 -36.41 -5.25 -13.62
N LEU A 237 -35.37 -5.59 -14.37
CA LEU A 237 -34.94 -6.96 -14.64
C LEU A 237 -34.04 -7.50 -13.53
N ALA A 238 -33.17 -6.65 -12.96
CA ALA A 238 -32.28 -7.01 -11.86
C ALA A 238 -31.95 -5.79 -10.99
N ARG A 239 -31.56 -6.05 -9.74
CA ARG A 239 -31.05 -5.05 -8.79
C ARG A 239 -29.87 -5.64 -8.03
N PHE A 240 -28.82 -4.85 -7.87
CA PHE A 240 -27.57 -5.19 -7.21
C PHE A 240 -27.33 -4.20 -6.07
N GLU A 241 -27.23 -4.72 -4.86
CA GLU A 241 -27.11 -3.97 -3.62
C GLU A 241 -25.86 -4.38 -2.86
N GLY A 242 -25.46 -3.56 -1.88
CA GLY A 242 -24.35 -3.87 -1.00
C GLY A 242 -23.29 -2.79 -0.94
N HIS A 243 -23.30 -1.79 -1.87
CA HIS A 243 -22.49 -0.60 -1.68
C HIS A 243 -23.00 0.20 -0.49
N ARG A 244 -22.07 0.72 0.32
CA ARG A 244 -22.37 1.49 1.53
C ARG A 244 -22.58 2.99 1.25
N ASP A 245 -22.34 3.41 0.01
CA ASP A 245 -22.52 4.77 -0.48
C ASP A 245 -22.91 4.74 -1.96
N ALA A 246 -23.27 5.90 -2.52
CA ALA A 246 -23.78 6.02 -3.87
C ALA A 246 -22.88 5.33 -4.92
N VAL A 247 -23.47 4.46 -5.74
CA VAL A 247 -22.81 3.86 -6.90
C VAL A 247 -22.59 4.95 -7.94
N GLN A 248 -21.35 5.13 -8.36
CA GLN A 248 -20.98 6.17 -9.33
C GLN A 248 -21.00 5.66 -10.75
N ASP A 249 -20.60 4.41 -10.97
CA ASP A 249 -20.71 3.78 -12.28
C ASP A 249 -21.06 2.30 -12.19
N ALA A 250 -21.69 1.78 -13.21
CA ALA A 250 -22.05 0.38 -13.40
C ALA A 250 -21.98 0.04 -14.88
N GLU A 251 -21.18 -0.96 -15.24
CA GLU A 251 -20.92 -1.36 -16.61
C GLU A 251 -21.08 -2.86 -16.81
N LEU A 252 -21.71 -3.24 -17.93
CA LEU A 252 -21.78 -4.64 -18.37
C LEU A 252 -20.57 -4.98 -19.25
N SER A 253 -19.99 -6.16 -19.05
CA SER A 253 -19.04 -6.70 -20.03
C SER A 253 -19.68 -6.85 -21.42
N GLY A 254 -18.87 -6.74 -22.48
CA GLY A 254 -19.36 -6.80 -23.85
C GLY A 254 -20.15 -8.07 -24.20
N ASP A 255 -19.90 -9.17 -23.51
CA ASP A 255 -20.61 -10.45 -23.63
C ASP A 255 -21.83 -10.57 -22.68
N GLY A 256 -22.11 -9.54 -21.87
CA GLY A 256 -23.23 -9.48 -20.95
C GLY A 256 -23.15 -10.44 -19.74
N ARG A 257 -22.03 -11.11 -19.53
CA ARG A 257 -21.90 -12.10 -18.43
C ARG A 257 -21.59 -11.47 -17.07
N TRP A 258 -20.93 -10.31 -17.05
CA TRP A 258 -20.46 -9.64 -15.87
C TRP A 258 -21.02 -8.23 -15.76
N LEU A 259 -21.36 -7.83 -14.56
CA LEU A 259 -21.63 -6.43 -14.20
C LEU A 259 -20.56 -5.98 -13.21
N ALA A 260 -19.87 -4.89 -13.51
CA ALA A 260 -19.00 -4.21 -12.57
C ALA A 260 -19.72 -3.00 -11.98
N THR A 261 -19.57 -2.74 -10.68
CA THR A 261 -20.13 -1.57 -10.00
C THR A 261 -19.05 -0.93 -9.13
N ALA A 262 -19.06 0.40 -9.04
CA ALA A 262 -18.12 1.14 -8.19
C ALA A 262 -18.75 2.42 -7.63
N GLY A 263 -18.26 2.91 -6.48
CA GLY A 263 -18.91 4.03 -5.83
C GLY A 263 -18.06 4.83 -4.85
N TYR A 264 -18.72 5.70 -4.11
CA TYR A 264 -18.12 6.55 -3.07
C TYR A 264 -17.54 5.75 -1.89
N ASP A 265 -18.05 4.54 -1.64
CA ASP A 265 -17.51 3.62 -0.63
C ASP A 265 -16.13 3.04 -1.00
N ARG A 266 -15.51 3.54 -2.07
CA ARG A 266 -14.19 3.13 -2.58
C ARG A 266 -14.13 1.68 -3.05
N SER A 267 -15.25 0.95 -3.02
CA SER A 267 -15.29 -0.45 -3.43
C SER A 267 -15.63 -0.60 -4.91
N ILE A 268 -15.05 -1.64 -5.51
CA ILE A 268 -15.40 -2.18 -6.82
C ILE A 268 -15.96 -3.57 -6.59
N ARG A 269 -17.08 -3.90 -7.22
CA ARG A 269 -17.73 -5.19 -7.12
C ARG A 269 -17.99 -5.78 -8.48
N LEU A 270 -17.68 -7.05 -8.66
CA LEU A 270 -18.02 -7.80 -9.86
C LEU A 270 -19.12 -8.81 -9.57
N TRP A 271 -20.15 -8.77 -10.37
CA TRP A 271 -21.33 -9.61 -10.24
C TRP A 271 -21.48 -10.52 -11.45
N ARG A 272 -21.92 -11.76 -11.26
CA ARG A 272 -22.31 -12.66 -12.35
C ARG A 272 -23.76 -12.38 -12.73
N MET A 273 -24.03 -12.05 -13.99
CA MET A 273 -25.39 -11.71 -14.43
C MET A 273 -26.37 -12.89 -14.39
N ALA A 274 -25.90 -14.11 -14.60
CA ALA A 274 -26.76 -15.29 -14.69
C ALA A 274 -27.53 -15.61 -13.39
N ASP A 275 -26.87 -15.45 -12.24
CA ASP A 275 -27.40 -15.77 -10.91
C ASP A 275 -27.36 -14.57 -9.94
N ARG A 276 -26.85 -13.44 -10.39
CA ARG A 276 -26.68 -12.19 -9.64
C ARG A 276 -25.74 -12.32 -8.45
N SER A 277 -24.88 -13.36 -8.43
CA SER A 277 -23.93 -13.57 -7.34
C SER A 277 -22.77 -12.59 -7.39
N LEU A 278 -22.32 -12.14 -6.22
CA LEU A 278 -21.06 -11.40 -6.09
C LEU A 278 -19.91 -12.37 -6.35
N VAL A 279 -19.02 -12.04 -7.29
CA VAL A 279 -17.85 -12.85 -7.64
C VAL A 279 -16.65 -12.42 -6.81
N TRP A 280 -16.38 -11.11 -6.77
CA TRP A 280 -15.37 -10.52 -5.89
C TRP A 280 -15.72 -9.06 -5.57
N SER A 281 -15.15 -8.57 -4.49
CA SER A 281 -15.18 -7.17 -4.07
C SER A 281 -13.79 -6.72 -3.70
N ASN A 282 -13.45 -5.48 -4.04
CA ASN A 282 -12.14 -4.90 -3.80
C ASN A 282 -12.28 -3.44 -3.34
N SER A 283 -11.56 -3.06 -2.27
CA SER A 283 -11.58 -1.71 -1.69
C SER A 283 -10.17 -1.11 -1.61
N VAL A 284 -9.30 -1.43 -2.56
CA VAL A 284 -7.89 -1.00 -2.59
C VAL A 284 -7.73 0.46 -3.05
N HIS A 285 -8.77 1.10 -3.58
CA HIS A 285 -8.72 2.54 -3.84
C HIS A 285 -8.81 3.34 -2.55
N ASN A 286 -7.96 4.38 -2.43
CA ASN A 286 -7.97 5.30 -1.28
C ASN A 286 -8.99 6.44 -1.43
N GLY A 287 -9.63 6.58 -2.57
CA GLY A 287 -10.66 7.55 -2.89
C GLY A 287 -11.87 6.93 -3.55
N ALA A 288 -12.96 7.70 -3.68
CA ALA A 288 -14.15 7.29 -4.42
C ALA A 288 -13.80 6.81 -5.83
N VAL A 289 -14.46 5.76 -6.30
CA VAL A 289 -14.29 5.27 -7.69
C VAL A 289 -15.42 5.84 -8.55
N PHE A 290 -15.05 6.66 -9.52
CA PHE A 290 -15.99 7.45 -10.31
C PHE A 290 -16.41 6.82 -11.64
N ASP A 291 -15.55 5.99 -12.24
CA ASP A 291 -15.82 5.41 -13.56
C ASP A 291 -15.17 4.04 -13.72
N LEU A 292 -15.77 3.18 -14.51
CA LEU A 292 -15.31 1.84 -14.83
C LEU A 292 -15.26 1.66 -16.35
N ALA A 293 -14.38 0.81 -16.84
CA ALA A 293 -14.36 0.39 -18.22
C ALA A 293 -13.87 -1.05 -18.36
N PHE A 294 -14.63 -1.91 -19.05
CA PHE A 294 -14.11 -3.20 -19.51
C PHE A 294 -13.24 -3.03 -20.76
N ASP A 295 -12.17 -3.79 -20.84
CA ASP A 295 -11.45 -3.92 -22.10
C ASP A 295 -12.34 -4.64 -23.15
N PRO A 296 -12.09 -4.47 -24.45
CA PRO A 296 -12.95 -5.06 -25.48
C PRO A 296 -13.09 -6.60 -25.43
N SER A 297 -12.16 -7.29 -24.77
CA SER A 297 -12.26 -8.74 -24.56
C SER A 297 -13.09 -9.13 -23.33
N GLY A 298 -13.38 -8.18 -22.44
CA GLY A 298 -14.05 -8.43 -21.16
C GLY A 298 -13.19 -9.15 -20.14
N SER A 299 -11.87 -9.20 -20.34
CA SER A 299 -10.94 -9.90 -19.45
C SER A 299 -10.29 -9.00 -18.39
N VAL A 300 -10.24 -7.69 -18.65
CA VAL A 300 -9.68 -6.67 -17.78
C VAL A 300 -10.71 -5.57 -17.54
N LEU A 301 -10.77 -5.11 -16.29
CA LEU A 301 -11.57 -3.97 -15.85
C LEU A 301 -10.61 -2.84 -15.46
N ALA A 302 -10.87 -1.62 -15.93
CA ALA A 302 -10.21 -0.40 -15.45
C ALA A 302 -11.13 0.37 -14.52
N SER A 303 -10.57 1.02 -13.49
CA SER A 303 -11.30 1.88 -12.56
C SER A 303 -10.57 3.21 -12.37
N ALA A 304 -11.28 4.32 -12.47
CA ALA A 304 -10.79 5.68 -12.25
C ALA A 304 -11.27 6.22 -10.90
N SER A 305 -10.36 6.80 -10.12
CA SER A 305 -10.64 7.16 -8.73
C SER A 305 -10.19 8.57 -8.36
N ALA A 306 -10.82 9.11 -7.30
CA ALA A 306 -10.38 10.30 -6.58
C ALA A 306 -9.01 10.14 -5.91
N ASP A 307 -8.46 8.93 -5.82
CA ASP A 307 -7.09 8.71 -5.37
C ASP A 307 -6.02 9.02 -6.43
N GLN A 308 -6.42 9.66 -7.53
CA GLN A 308 -5.57 10.10 -8.66
C GLN A 308 -5.00 8.93 -9.49
N THR A 309 -5.55 7.73 -9.35
CA THR A 309 -5.08 6.54 -10.07
C THR A 309 -6.15 5.91 -10.95
N VAL A 310 -5.69 5.24 -12.02
CA VAL A 310 -6.46 4.19 -12.68
C VAL A 310 -5.86 2.85 -12.27
N LYS A 311 -6.69 1.92 -11.78
CA LYS A 311 -6.26 0.56 -11.48
C LYS A 311 -6.86 -0.43 -12.48
N LEU A 312 -6.06 -1.44 -12.85
CA LEU A 312 -6.47 -2.49 -13.76
C LEU A 312 -6.64 -3.81 -13.01
N TRP A 313 -7.75 -4.48 -13.26
CA TRP A 313 -8.17 -5.69 -12.57
C TRP A 313 -8.41 -6.83 -13.54
N ARG A 314 -7.94 -8.02 -13.22
CA ARG A 314 -8.33 -9.23 -13.95
C ARG A 314 -9.75 -9.62 -13.56
N VAL A 315 -10.63 -9.72 -14.54
CA VAL A 315 -12.08 -9.94 -14.31
C VAL A 315 -12.34 -11.27 -13.60
N GLY A 316 -11.56 -12.31 -13.90
CA GLY A 316 -11.81 -13.65 -13.37
C GLY A 316 -11.67 -13.80 -11.84
N ASP A 317 -10.79 -13.01 -11.21
CA ASP A 317 -10.44 -13.19 -9.81
C ASP A 317 -10.16 -11.88 -9.04
N GLY A 318 -10.31 -10.72 -9.70
CA GLY A 318 -10.06 -9.41 -9.07
C GLY A 318 -8.57 -9.10 -8.80
N LEU A 319 -7.64 -9.86 -9.43
CA LEU A 319 -6.21 -9.56 -9.30
C LEU A 319 -5.89 -8.21 -9.93
N ARG A 320 -5.24 -7.33 -9.17
CA ARG A 320 -4.73 -6.07 -9.70
C ARG A 320 -3.57 -6.32 -10.67
N LEU A 321 -3.70 -5.83 -11.89
CA LEU A 321 -2.72 -6.01 -12.96
C LEU A 321 -1.75 -4.84 -13.06
N ASP A 322 -2.20 -3.62 -12.78
CA ASP A 322 -1.38 -2.41 -12.76
C ASP A 322 -2.07 -1.27 -12.01
N THR A 323 -1.31 -0.23 -11.68
CA THR A 323 -1.79 1.04 -11.17
C THR A 323 -1.16 2.16 -11.96
N LEU A 324 -1.98 2.93 -12.67
CA LEU A 324 -1.58 4.07 -13.48
C LEU A 324 -1.69 5.33 -12.61
N ASN A 325 -0.57 5.81 -12.09
CA ASN A 325 -0.48 6.85 -11.06
C ASN A 325 0.15 8.17 -11.53
N GLN A 326 0.20 8.42 -12.84
CA GLN A 326 0.76 9.64 -13.41
C GLN A 326 -0.17 10.87 -13.35
N PRO A 327 -1.50 10.73 -13.26
CA PRO A 327 -2.38 11.87 -13.07
C PRO A 327 -2.11 12.60 -11.75
N GLN A 328 -2.34 13.91 -11.73
CA GLN A 328 -2.09 14.79 -10.57
C GLN A 328 -3.40 15.38 -10.00
N GLY A 329 -4.49 14.67 -10.13
CA GLY A 329 -5.81 15.07 -9.64
C GLY A 329 -6.81 13.94 -9.83
N ASP A 330 -7.96 14.06 -9.16
CA ASP A 330 -9.04 13.08 -9.22
C ASP A 330 -9.39 12.73 -10.66
N LEU A 331 -9.54 11.45 -10.95
CA LEU A 331 -9.91 10.95 -12.26
C LEU A 331 -11.41 10.68 -12.32
N ASN A 332 -12.09 11.40 -13.22
CA ASN A 332 -13.53 11.33 -13.39
C ASN A 332 -13.95 10.30 -14.45
N ARG A 333 -13.09 9.96 -15.42
CA ARG A 333 -13.40 9.07 -16.53
C ARG A 333 -12.23 8.20 -16.93
N VAL A 334 -12.52 6.96 -17.33
CA VAL A 334 -11.59 6.01 -17.94
C VAL A 334 -12.26 5.29 -19.12
N LEU A 335 -11.52 5.03 -20.19
CA LEU A 335 -11.99 4.33 -21.38
C LEU A 335 -10.90 3.43 -21.95
N PHE A 336 -11.28 2.30 -22.54
CA PHE A 336 -10.42 1.57 -23.47
C PHE A 336 -10.73 1.98 -24.91
N THR A 337 -9.71 2.02 -25.75
CA THR A 337 -9.94 2.14 -27.20
C THR A 337 -10.56 0.84 -27.74
N PRO A 338 -11.48 0.89 -28.73
CA PRO A 338 -12.16 -0.29 -29.27
C PRO A 338 -11.23 -1.36 -29.86
N ASP A 339 -10.03 -0.97 -30.28
CA ASP A 339 -8.99 -1.90 -30.73
C ASP A 339 -8.25 -2.59 -29.57
N GLY A 340 -8.56 -2.24 -28.33
CA GLY A 340 -7.95 -2.76 -27.12
C GLY A 340 -6.47 -2.44 -26.98
N ARG A 341 -5.96 -1.38 -27.61
CA ARG A 341 -4.53 -1.03 -27.57
C ARG A 341 -4.18 0.03 -26.55
N GLN A 342 -5.15 0.87 -26.19
CA GLN A 342 -4.88 2.04 -25.32
C GLN A 342 -5.93 2.18 -24.24
N ILE A 343 -5.51 2.81 -23.16
CA ILE A 343 -6.33 3.27 -22.05
C ILE A 343 -6.27 4.79 -22.05
N LEU A 344 -7.42 5.43 -21.88
CA LEU A 344 -7.56 6.88 -21.78
C LEU A 344 -8.20 7.21 -20.45
N ALA A 345 -7.72 8.23 -19.75
CA ALA A 345 -8.36 8.75 -18.56
C ALA A 345 -8.25 10.28 -18.50
N ALA A 346 -9.21 10.91 -17.82
CA ALA A 346 -9.20 12.35 -17.64
C ALA A 346 -9.94 12.76 -16.35
N GLY A 347 -9.53 13.90 -15.77
CA GLY A 347 -10.10 14.37 -14.53
C GLY A 347 -9.73 15.81 -14.17
N VAL A 348 -9.57 16.04 -12.86
CA VAL A 348 -9.38 17.37 -12.27
C VAL A 348 -8.04 18.02 -12.67
N ASP A 349 -7.03 17.24 -13.01
CA ASP A 349 -5.73 17.73 -13.46
C ASP A 349 -5.74 18.35 -14.87
N ARG A 350 -6.90 18.43 -15.51
CA ARG A 350 -7.15 19.10 -16.79
C ARG A 350 -6.48 18.46 -18.00
N ARG A 351 -6.00 17.20 -17.84
CA ARG A 351 -5.25 16.46 -18.86
C ARG A 351 -6.03 15.25 -19.34
N ILE A 352 -5.77 14.86 -20.59
CA ILE A 352 -6.10 13.55 -21.11
C ILE A 352 -4.84 12.70 -21.01
N HIS A 353 -4.88 11.67 -20.20
CA HIS A 353 -3.82 10.69 -20.07
C HIS A 353 -4.08 9.52 -21.01
N GLN A 354 -3.01 9.02 -21.62
CA GLN A 354 -3.07 7.93 -22.58
C GLN A 354 -1.95 6.92 -22.29
N TRP A 355 -2.31 5.66 -22.13
CA TRP A 355 -1.37 4.56 -21.92
C TRP A 355 -1.51 3.51 -23.00
N ARG A 356 -0.43 2.82 -23.32
CA ARG A 356 -0.46 1.61 -24.12
C ARG A 356 -0.88 0.45 -23.24
N PHE A 357 -1.97 -0.24 -23.62
CA PHE A 357 -2.48 -1.35 -22.84
C PHE A 357 -1.67 -2.62 -23.10
N VAL A 358 -0.97 -3.12 -22.06
CA VAL A 358 -0.06 -4.28 -22.08
C VAL A 358 -0.51 -5.35 -21.09
N ALA A 359 -0.98 -4.96 -19.91
CA ALA A 359 -1.37 -5.85 -18.80
C ALA A 359 -2.69 -6.58 -19.06
N ARG A 360 -2.69 -7.59 -19.93
CA ARG A 360 -3.92 -8.26 -20.42
C ARG A 360 -4.35 -9.50 -19.61
N GLY A 361 -3.56 -9.95 -18.66
CA GLY A 361 -3.92 -11.13 -17.87
C GLY A 361 -2.90 -11.46 -16.77
N THR A 362 -1.72 -10.88 -16.87
CA THR A 362 -0.66 -10.92 -15.86
C THR A 362 -0.25 -9.51 -15.51
N PRO A 363 0.16 -9.23 -14.26
CA PRO A 363 0.67 -7.92 -13.88
C PRO A 363 1.81 -7.47 -14.81
N ALA A 364 1.66 -6.29 -15.40
CA ALA A 364 2.63 -5.67 -16.28
C ALA A 364 2.41 -4.17 -16.32
N LEU A 365 3.49 -3.40 -16.50
CA LEU A 365 3.41 -1.95 -16.63
C LEU A 365 2.79 -1.56 -17.98
N ASN A 366 1.85 -0.62 -17.92
CA ASN A 366 1.25 0.00 -19.10
C ASN A 366 1.94 1.34 -19.36
N PRO A 367 2.82 1.44 -20.40
CA PRO A 367 3.59 2.65 -20.62
C PRO A 367 2.71 3.86 -20.96
N VAL A 368 2.99 5.01 -20.38
CA VAL A 368 2.40 6.29 -20.78
C VAL A 368 2.80 6.59 -22.21
N VAL A 369 1.81 6.94 -23.04
CA VAL A 369 1.98 7.40 -24.42
C VAL A 369 1.93 8.93 -24.47
N ALA A 370 0.97 9.53 -23.76
CA ALA A 370 0.79 10.96 -23.70
C ALA A 370 0.05 11.40 -22.44
N ALA A 371 0.32 12.63 -22.00
CA ALA A 371 -0.44 13.38 -21.01
C ALA A 371 -0.70 14.77 -21.59
N ARG A 372 -1.84 14.95 -22.25
CA ARG A 372 -2.16 16.17 -23.02
C ARG A 372 -2.96 17.13 -22.16
N PHE A 373 -2.44 18.35 -21.94
CA PHE A 373 -3.25 19.43 -21.37
C PHE A 373 -4.42 19.73 -22.32
N ALA A 374 -5.63 19.62 -21.82
CA ALA A 374 -6.84 19.63 -22.64
C ALA A 374 -7.75 20.84 -22.38
N HIS A 375 -7.98 21.21 -21.15
CA HIS A 375 -8.91 22.27 -20.74
C HIS A 375 -8.31 23.18 -19.67
N ASP A 376 -8.91 24.37 -19.49
CA ASP A 376 -8.47 25.32 -18.44
C ASP A 376 -9.05 24.97 -17.07
N ALA A 377 -9.99 24.03 -16.99
CA ALA A 377 -10.56 23.49 -15.73
C ALA A 377 -10.71 21.98 -15.80
N GLY A 378 -11.08 21.34 -14.69
CA GLY A 378 -11.21 19.88 -14.58
C GLY A 378 -12.19 19.30 -15.60
N ILE A 379 -11.79 18.18 -16.21
CA ILE A 379 -12.60 17.43 -17.18
C ILE A 379 -13.61 16.58 -16.42
N VAL A 380 -14.89 16.73 -16.73
CA VAL A 380 -15.99 16.02 -16.04
C VAL A 380 -16.64 14.94 -16.89
N ALA A 381 -16.53 15.03 -18.20
CA ALA A 381 -17.10 14.03 -19.09
C ALA A 381 -16.17 13.76 -20.28
N MET A 382 -16.12 12.50 -20.71
CA MET A 382 -15.31 12.02 -21.80
C MET A 382 -16.08 10.92 -22.54
N ALA A 383 -16.13 10.97 -23.86
CA ALA A 383 -16.79 9.98 -24.67
C ALA A 383 -16.03 9.72 -25.98
N LEU A 384 -15.95 8.45 -26.38
CA LEU A 384 -15.21 7.99 -27.54
C LEU A 384 -16.15 7.52 -28.63
N SER A 385 -15.86 7.84 -29.89
CA SER A 385 -16.58 7.30 -31.04
C SER A 385 -16.35 5.78 -31.17
N ARG A 386 -17.34 5.07 -31.75
CA ARG A 386 -17.29 3.60 -31.88
C ARG A 386 -16.11 3.11 -32.73
N ASP A 387 -15.63 3.92 -33.65
CA ASP A 387 -14.45 3.62 -34.48
C ASP A 387 -13.12 3.91 -33.76
N GLY A 388 -13.16 4.45 -32.54
CA GLY A 388 -11.98 4.77 -31.72
C GLY A 388 -11.14 5.94 -32.23
N ARG A 389 -11.63 6.72 -33.23
CA ARG A 389 -10.82 7.80 -33.82
C ARG A 389 -11.09 9.17 -33.24
N THR A 390 -12.30 9.40 -32.73
CA THR A 390 -12.73 10.70 -32.23
C THR A 390 -13.08 10.62 -30.76
N LEU A 391 -12.33 11.37 -29.93
CA LEU A 391 -12.61 11.57 -28.53
C LEU A 391 -13.27 12.94 -28.34
N VAL A 392 -14.26 13.02 -27.45
CA VAL A 392 -14.90 14.28 -27.06
C VAL A 392 -14.77 14.43 -25.54
N THR A 393 -14.33 15.61 -25.10
CA THR A 393 -14.19 15.95 -23.68
C THR A 393 -14.98 17.19 -23.34
N ALA A 394 -15.50 17.27 -22.12
CA ALA A 394 -16.15 18.46 -21.56
C ALA A 394 -15.60 18.75 -20.17
N ALA A 395 -15.48 20.05 -19.84
CA ALA A 395 -14.89 20.51 -18.59
C ALA A 395 -15.75 21.55 -17.86
N ILE A 396 -15.35 21.83 -16.61
CA ILE A 396 -16.01 22.80 -15.74
C ILE A 396 -15.95 24.23 -16.31
N ASP A 397 -14.96 24.55 -17.15
CA ASP A 397 -14.84 25.82 -17.89
C ASP A 397 -15.95 26.04 -18.93
N ARG A 398 -16.91 25.14 -19.02
CA ARG A 398 -18.01 25.15 -19.97
C ARG A 398 -17.54 25.09 -21.43
N SER A 399 -16.43 24.39 -21.65
CA SER A 399 -15.94 24.08 -22.98
C SER A 399 -16.14 22.60 -23.34
N LEU A 400 -16.31 22.35 -24.62
CA LEU A 400 -16.34 21.02 -25.25
C LEU A 400 -15.26 20.98 -26.30
N LYS A 401 -14.46 19.94 -26.33
CA LYS A 401 -13.37 19.77 -27.29
C LYS A 401 -13.42 18.42 -27.98
N GLN A 402 -13.00 18.41 -29.24
CA GLN A 402 -12.88 17.20 -30.07
C GLN A 402 -11.41 16.92 -30.34
N TRP A 403 -11.02 15.67 -30.16
CA TRP A 403 -9.65 15.19 -30.33
C TRP A 403 -9.61 14.05 -31.34
N ARG A 404 -8.58 14.05 -32.16
CA ARG A 404 -8.25 12.90 -33.02
C ARG A 404 -7.33 11.93 -32.27
N LEU A 405 -7.63 10.63 -32.35
CA LEU A 405 -6.78 9.57 -31.85
C LEU A 405 -5.99 8.90 -32.99
N PRO A 406 -4.77 8.40 -32.72
CA PRO A 406 -4.15 8.24 -31.40
C PRO A 406 -3.31 9.42 -30.93
N ASP A 407 -3.13 10.48 -31.73
CA ASP A 407 -2.18 11.57 -31.50
C ASP A 407 -2.70 12.69 -30.57
N LEU A 408 -3.93 12.58 -30.07
CA LEU A 408 -4.59 13.57 -29.22
C LEU A 408 -4.52 14.99 -29.79
N GLN A 409 -4.68 15.14 -31.11
CA GLN A 409 -4.74 16.44 -31.76
C GLN A 409 -6.13 17.06 -31.58
N GLU A 410 -6.21 18.27 -31.06
CA GLU A 410 -7.45 19.04 -31.01
C GLU A 410 -7.90 19.39 -32.43
N THR A 411 -9.12 18.98 -32.79
CA THR A 411 -9.71 19.19 -34.13
C THR A 411 -10.83 20.22 -34.10
N ALA A 412 -11.51 20.38 -32.96
CA ALA A 412 -12.54 21.39 -32.77
C ALA A 412 -12.69 21.74 -31.27
N SER A 413 -13.18 22.94 -31.02
CA SER A 413 -13.54 23.44 -29.69
C SER A 413 -14.83 24.22 -29.76
N TRP A 414 -15.68 24.07 -28.74
CA TRP A 414 -16.94 24.80 -28.56
C TRP A 414 -16.94 25.36 -27.12
N VAL A 415 -16.72 26.66 -27.01
CA VAL A 415 -16.68 27.38 -25.73
C VAL A 415 -18.03 28.03 -25.44
N GLY A 416 -18.26 28.42 -24.17
CA GLY A 416 -19.44 29.19 -23.78
C GLY A 416 -20.73 28.37 -23.80
N GLN A 417 -20.68 27.09 -23.42
CA GLN A 417 -21.90 26.31 -23.15
C GLN A 417 -22.74 27.05 -22.09
N SER A 418 -24.08 26.93 -22.14
CA SER A 418 -24.97 27.63 -21.19
C SER A 418 -24.68 27.27 -19.73
N ASP A 419 -24.24 26.03 -19.51
CA ASP A 419 -23.78 25.54 -18.21
C ASP A 419 -22.78 24.39 -18.39
N VAL A 420 -22.24 23.87 -17.28
CA VAL A 420 -21.36 22.71 -17.29
C VAL A 420 -22.04 21.53 -17.94
N VAL A 421 -21.35 20.88 -18.82
CA VAL A 421 -21.82 19.64 -19.48
C VAL A 421 -21.61 18.48 -18.53
N GLY A 422 -22.65 18.07 -17.83
CA GLY A 422 -22.61 16.98 -16.84
C GLY A 422 -22.48 15.60 -17.48
N ALA A 423 -22.98 15.43 -18.73
CA ALA A 423 -22.91 14.16 -19.43
C ALA A 423 -22.82 14.33 -20.97
N LEU A 424 -22.11 13.41 -21.60
CA LEU A 424 -21.88 13.32 -23.04
C LEU A 424 -22.28 11.94 -23.54
N ALA A 425 -22.89 11.88 -24.69
CA ALA A 425 -23.11 10.64 -25.44
C ALA A 425 -22.78 10.86 -26.90
N VAL A 426 -21.79 10.13 -27.43
CA VAL A 426 -21.44 10.16 -28.86
C VAL A 426 -22.33 9.18 -29.64
N GLU A 427 -22.97 9.68 -30.71
CA GLU A 427 -23.77 8.82 -31.59
C GLU A 427 -22.87 7.69 -32.18
N PRO A 428 -23.41 6.47 -32.35
CA PRO A 428 -22.61 5.37 -32.91
C PRO A 428 -21.98 5.66 -34.27
N SER A 429 -22.60 6.58 -35.05
CA SER A 429 -22.02 7.05 -36.32
C SER A 429 -20.78 7.91 -36.22
N GLY A 430 -20.44 8.36 -35.01
CA GLY A 430 -19.30 9.27 -34.72
C GLY A 430 -19.50 10.70 -35.28
N ARG A 431 -20.68 11.02 -35.80
CA ARG A 431 -20.92 12.33 -36.44
C ARG A 431 -21.45 13.41 -35.49
N ARG A 432 -22.05 13.01 -34.40
CA ARG A 432 -22.75 13.91 -33.47
C ARG A 432 -22.53 13.47 -32.01
N VAL A 433 -22.65 14.42 -31.15
CA VAL A 433 -22.66 14.20 -29.70
C VAL A 433 -23.88 14.90 -29.09
N VAL A 434 -24.60 14.21 -28.21
CA VAL A 434 -25.59 14.82 -27.33
C VAL A 434 -24.86 15.33 -26.08
N VAL A 435 -25.19 16.57 -25.73
CA VAL A 435 -24.61 17.32 -24.62
C VAL A 435 -25.71 17.59 -23.61
N ALA A 436 -25.61 17.03 -22.44
CA ALA A 436 -26.58 17.20 -21.38
C ALA A 436 -25.96 18.05 -20.24
N ARG A 437 -26.62 19.19 -19.91
CA ARG A 437 -26.05 20.24 -19.03
C ARG A 437 -26.71 20.27 -17.67
N MET A 438 -26.03 20.89 -16.75
CA MET A 438 -26.52 21.01 -15.37
C MET A 438 -27.70 21.99 -15.22
N ASP A 439 -27.89 22.94 -16.16
CA ASP A 439 -29.08 23.78 -16.26
C ASP A 439 -30.35 23.05 -16.77
N GLY A 440 -30.26 21.74 -17.02
CA GLY A 440 -31.35 20.93 -17.54
C GLY A 440 -31.52 21.00 -19.06
N SER A 441 -30.70 21.77 -19.76
CA SER A 441 -30.75 21.87 -21.23
C SER A 441 -30.05 20.66 -21.87
N VAL A 442 -30.60 20.23 -23.01
CA VAL A 442 -30.02 19.18 -23.84
C VAL A 442 -29.74 19.75 -25.22
N GLY A 443 -28.50 19.66 -25.62
CA GLY A 443 -28.03 20.12 -26.93
C GLY A 443 -27.45 19.01 -27.76
N ARG A 444 -27.15 19.36 -29.02
CA ARG A 444 -26.46 18.46 -29.94
C ARG A 444 -25.39 19.24 -30.69
N VAL A 445 -24.23 18.65 -30.78
CA VAL A 445 -23.10 19.20 -31.52
C VAL A 445 -22.74 18.25 -32.66
N THR A 446 -22.53 18.83 -33.85
CA THR A 446 -21.98 18.07 -34.98
C THR A 446 -20.48 18.05 -34.91
N LEU A 447 -19.91 16.87 -34.92
CA LEU A 447 -18.46 16.68 -34.87
C LEU A 447 -17.85 16.96 -36.23
N LYS A 448 -16.67 17.53 -36.29
CA LYS A 448 -15.94 17.75 -37.53
C LYS A 448 -15.52 16.40 -38.13
N ALA A 449 -15.88 16.17 -39.37
CA ALA A 449 -15.40 15.02 -40.14
C ALA A 449 -13.88 15.16 -40.39
N GLU A 450 -13.14 14.08 -40.33
CA GLU A 450 -11.76 14.06 -40.81
C GLU A 450 -11.77 14.33 -42.32
N ALA A 451 -11.03 15.36 -42.76
CA ALA A 451 -10.72 15.54 -44.17
C ALA A 451 -9.82 14.36 -44.56
N GLY A 452 -10.34 13.49 -45.41
CA GLY A 452 -9.62 12.35 -45.96
C GLY A 452 -8.34 12.83 -46.68
N SER A 453 -7.19 12.58 -46.10
CA SER A 453 -5.92 12.64 -46.79
C SER A 453 -5.10 11.45 -46.35
N GLY A 454 -5.14 10.38 -47.12
CA GLY A 454 -4.06 9.42 -47.08
C GLY A 454 -2.86 9.99 -47.83
N PRO A 455 -1.64 9.70 -47.31
CA PRO A 455 -0.76 8.94 -48.17
C PRO A 455 -0.60 7.53 -47.59
N ARG A 456 -0.85 6.54 -48.41
CA ARG A 456 -0.38 5.19 -48.22
C ARG A 456 1.14 5.24 -48.06
N VAL A 457 1.62 5.04 -46.86
CA VAL A 457 3.03 4.68 -46.64
C VAL A 457 3.17 3.25 -47.13
N ALA A 458 3.96 3.11 -48.20
CA ALA A 458 4.33 1.82 -48.77
C ALA A 458 4.95 0.95 -47.66
N GLY A 459 4.52 -0.30 -47.60
CA GLY A 459 4.96 -1.29 -46.63
C GLY A 459 6.47 -1.49 -46.71
N VAL A 460 7.11 -1.35 -45.57
CA VAL A 460 8.46 -1.86 -45.38
C VAL A 460 8.31 -3.38 -45.19
N PRO A 461 9.07 -4.22 -45.89
CA PRO A 461 9.01 -5.66 -45.72
C PRO A 461 9.39 -6.04 -44.30
N GLY A 462 8.54 -6.81 -43.66
CA GLY A 462 8.83 -7.36 -42.34
C GLY A 462 10.04 -8.30 -42.37
N THR A 463 11.07 -7.91 -41.64
CA THR A 463 12.10 -8.87 -41.25
C THR A 463 11.58 -9.69 -40.10
N ALA A 464 11.50 -10.99 -40.30
CA ALA A 464 11.15 -11.99 -39.28
C ALA A 464 12.07 -11.87 -38.06
N PRO A 465 11.56 -12.09 -36.84
CA PRO A 465 12.41 -12.06 -35.66
C PRO A 465 13.39 -13.24 -35.72
N GLY A 466 14.69 -12.88 -35.85
CA GLY A 466 15.77 -13.86 -35.72
C GLY A 466 15.69 -14.56 -34.36
N ARG A 467 15.67 -15.87 -34.38
CA ARG A 467 15.87 -16.72 -33.20
C ARG A 467 17.17 -16.28 -32.50
N VAL A 468 17.03 -15.77 -31.29
CA VAL A 468 18.17 -15.64 -30.38
C VAL A 468 18.55 -17.05 -29.96
N SER A 469 19.64 -17.57 -30.52
CA SER A 469 20.22 -18.80 -30.05
C SER A 469 20.75 -18.58 -28.62
N SER A 470 20.35 -19.46 -27.73
CA SER A 470 20.91 -19.58 -26.40
C SER A 470 22.44 -19.79 -26.53
N ALA A 471 23.19 -18.75 -26.16
CA ALA A 471 24.63 -18.92 -26.01
C ALA A 471 24.88 -19.86 -24.82
N ALA A 472 25.44 -21.01 -25.13
CA ALA A 472 25.91 -21.98 -24.17
C ALA A 472 26.83 -21.28 -23.15
N SER A 473 26.57 -21.56 -21.87
CA SER A 473 27.42 -21.20 -20.74
C SER A 473 28.85 -21.65 -21.01
N ARG A 474 29.74 -20.74 -21.34
CA ARG A 474 31.17 -21.00 -21.28
C ARG A 474 31.54 -21.14 -19.80
N ARG A 475 32.05 -22.33 -19.45
CA ARG A 475 32.80 -22.56 -18.21
C ARG A 475 33.79 -21.41 -18.01
N PRO A 476 33.86 -20.79 -16.80
CA PRO A 476 34.95 -19.89 -16.52
C PRO A 476 36.26 -20.63 -16.62
N ALA A 477 37.15 -20.06 -17.37
CA ALA A 477 38.54 -20.53 -17.38
C ALA A 477 39.08 -20.43 -15.94
N THR A 478 39.73 -21.45 -15.49
CA THR A 478 40.46 -21.51 -14.23
C THR A 478 41.58 -20.47 -14.26
N GLY A 479 41.25 -19.24 -13.85
CA GLY A 479 42.26 -18.22 -13.59
C GLY A 479 43.05 -18.63 -12.34
N SER A 480 44.36 -18.61 -12.44
CA SER A 480 45.30 -18.72 -11.32
C SER A 480 44.93 -17.67 -10.21
N PRO A 481 45.18 -18.01 -8.93
CA PRO A 481 44.90 -17.07 -7.84
C PRO A 481 45.57 -15.71 -8.15
N VAL A 482 44.82 -14.64 -8.05
CA VAL A 482 45.40 -13.28 -8.11
C VAL A 482 46.30 -13.17 -6.90
N GLU A 483 47.61 -13.26 -7.12
CA GLU A 483 48.62 -12.98 -6.09
C GLU A 483 48.37 -11.60 -5.51
N ASP A 484 48.36 -11.49 -4.18
CA ASP A 484 48.27 -10.23 -3.42
C ASP A 484 49.52 -9.41 -3.74
N ARG A 485 49.46 -8.63 -4.80
CA ARG A 485 50.54 -7.69 -5.10
C ARG A 485 50.54 -6.62 -4.02
N PRO A 486 51.73 -6.28 -3.44
CA PRO A 486 51.80 -5.19 -2.50
C PRO A 486 51.39 -3.88 -3.17
N ALA A 487 50.63 -3.03 -2.45
CA ALA A 487 50.25 -1.72 -2.94
C ALA A 487 51.51 -0.85 -3.14
N VAL A 488 51.53 -0.07 -4.21
CA VAL A 488 52.55 0.93 -4.44
C VAL A 488 52.17 2.17 -3.63
N HIS A 489 53.04 2.57 -2.69
CA HIS A 489 52.81 3.78 -1.89
C HIS A 489 53.36 4.98 -2.61
N LEU A 490 52.55 6.00 -2.79
CA LEU A 490 52.88 7.21 -3.55
C LEU A 490 52.56 8.45 -2.71
N ALA A 491 53.37 9.49 -2.87
CA ALA A 491 52.95 10.84 -2.48
C ALA A 491 52.21 11.49 -3.64
N GLU A 492 51.27 12.33 -3.33
CA GLU A 492 50.64 13.21 -4.29
C GLU A 492 51.69 14.09 -4.98
N SER A 493 51.49 14.37 -6.25
CA SER A 493 52.36 15.21 -7.03
C SER A 493 51.58 16.33 -7.72
N GLU A 494 51.74 17.52 -7.20
CA GLU A 494 51.12 18.72 -7.72
C GLU A 494 51.88 19.35 -8.90
N PRO A 495 51.19 20.03 -9.82
CA PRO A 495 49.73 20.23 -9.91
C PRO A 495 49.02 19.04 -10.59
N ASN A 496 47.94 18.55 -9.99
CA ASN A 496 47.12 17.45 -10.51
C ASN A 496 45.63 17.82 -10.67
N ASP A 497 45.28 19.11 -10.61
CA ASP A 497 43.91 19.65 -10.60
C ASP A 497 43.07 19.35 -11.85
N THR A 498 43.67 18.84 -12.92
CA THR A 498 42.96 18.65 -14.20
C THR A 498 43.17 17.26 -14.78
N VAL A 499 42.21 16.84 -15.61
CA VAL A 499 42.28 15.57 -16.37
C VAL A 499 43.59 15.40 -17.15
N ALA A 500 44.17 16.50 -17.69
CA ALA A 500 45.41 16.47 -18.45
C ALA A 500 46.65 16.32 -17.56
N LYS A 501 46.55 16.70 -16.30
CA LYS A 501 47.65 16.66 -15.33
C LYS A 501 47.46 15.52 -14.28
N ALA A 502 46.47 14.66 -14.48
CA ALA A 502 46.18 13.53 -13.57
C ALA A 502 47.41 12.69 -13.30
N GLN A 503 47.74 12.49 -12.04
CA GLN A 503 48.84 11.63 -11.62
C GLN A 503 48.50 10.17 -11.93
N ALA A 504 49.39 9.45 -12.59
CA ALA A 504 49.18 8.04 -12.94
C ALA A 504 49.39 7.10 -11.75
N LEU A 505 48.45 6.19 -11.55
CA LEU A 505 48.48 5.16 -10.53
C LEU A 505 48.59 3.76 -11.13
N ALA A 506 49.45 2.94 -10.56
CA ALA A 506 49.37 1.49 -10.76
C ALA A 506 48.27 0.95 -9.85
N VAL A 507 47.72 -0.20 -10.22
CA VAL A 507 46.75 -0.88 -9.36
C VAL A 507 47.33 -2.23 -8.89
N PRO A 508 47.48 -2.46 -7.59
CA PRO A 508 47.02 -1.68 -6.43
C PRO A 508 48.00 -0.55 -6.05
N SER A 509 47.46 0.59 -5.56
CA SER A 509 48.25 1.69 -5.00
C SER A 509 47.55 2.38 -3.84
N GLU A 510 48.35 3.04 -3.01
CA GLU A 510 47.94 3.97 -1.97
C GLU A 510 48.62 5.32 -2.18
N VAL A 511 47.85 6.39 -2.25
CA VAL A 511 48.34 7.76 -2.43
C VAL A 511 48.06 8.55 -1.16
N HIS A 512 49.09 9.19 -0.63
CA HIS A 512 48.99 10.16 0.45
C HIS A 512 48.95 11.56 -0.14
N GLY A 513 47.87 12.29 0.08
CA GLY A 513 47.66 13.63 -0.47
C GLY A 513 46.99 14.58 0.51
N ARG A 514 46.67 15.78 0.05
CA ARG A 514 46.03 16.82 0.84
C ARG A 514 45.30 17.83 -0.04
N ILE A 515 44.08 18.16 0.32
CA ILE A 515 43.34 19.31 -0.26
C ILE A 515 43.89 20.60 0.38
N VAL A 516 44.75 21.33 -0.35
CA VAL A 516 45.56 22.42 0.23
C VAL A 516 44.85 23.77 0.25
N ARG A 517 43.81 23.96 -0.56
CA ARG A 517 43.06 25.22 -0.68
C ARG A 517 41.56 25.00 -0.94
N PRO A 518 40.71 25.98 -0.65
CA PRO A 518 39.30 25.90 -1.01
C PRO A 518 39.13 25.68 -2.54
N GLY A 519 38.32 24.66 -2.88
CA GLY A 519 38.09 24.29 -4.27
C GLY A 519 39.20 23.51 -4.95
N ASP A 520 40.17 23.02 -4.20
CA ASP A 520 41.23 22.13 -4.70
C ASP A 520 40.67 20.82 -5.21
N VAL A 521 41.29 20.26 -6.23
CA VAL A 521 40.78 19.07 -6.93
C VAL A 521 41.94 18.16 -7.24
N ASP A 522 41.95 16.95 -6.75
CA ASP A 522 42.99 15.97 -7.03
C ASP A 522 42.49 14.93 -8.04
N VAL A 523 43.22 14.79 -9.14
CA VAL A 523 42.88 13.85 -10.21
C VAL A 523 43.97 12.81 -10.39
N PHE A 524 43.58 11.55 -10.27
CA PHE A 524 44.46 10.39 -10.49
C PHE A 524 43.95 9.54 -11.65
N ALA A 525 44.88 9.03 -12.47
CA ALA A 525 44.55 8.17 -13.61
C ALA A 525 44.98 6.74 -13.36
N PHE A 526 44.10 5.79 -13.64
CA PHE A 526 44.32 4.36 -13.45
C PHE A 526 43.71 3.54 -14.60
N ASP A 527 44.20 2.34 -14.84
CA ASP A 527 43.65 1.43 -15.82
C ASP A 527 42.70 0.44 -15.13
N ALA A 528 41.52 0.17 -15.75
CA ALA A 528 40.52 -0.75 -15.24
C ALA A 528 39.91 -1.60 -16.36
N ARG A 529 39.36 -2.77 -15.98
CA ARG A 529 38.71 -3.77 -16.86
C ARG A 529 37.38 -4.22 -16.27
N PRO A 530 36.40 -4.63 -17.11
CA PRO A 530 35.09 -5.08 -16.65
C PRO A 530 35.11 -6.32 -15.74
N ASP A 531 36.08 -7.21 -15.93
CA ASP A 531 36.25 -8.46 -15.19
C ASP A 531 37.13 -8.31 -13.93
N GLU A 532 37.68 -7.12 -13.69
CA GLU A 532 38.53 -6.80 -12.56
C GLU A 532 37.92 -5.63 -11.74
N PRO A 533 36.86 -5.88 -10.94
CA PRO A 533 36.25 -4.83 -10.15
C PRO A 533 37.23 -4.26 -9.10
N LEU A 534 37.20 -2.96 -8.91
CA LEU A 534 38.10 -2.21 -8.04
C LEU A 534 37.34 -1.61 -6.84
N THR A 535 38.05 -1.50 -5.71
CA THR A 535 37.67 -0.67 -4.57
C THR A 535 38.53 0.58 -4.60
N LEU A 536 37.89 1.74 -4.60
CA LEU A 536 38.50 3.04 -4.38
C LEU A 536 38.01 3.55 -3.03
N GLU A 537 38.91 3.80 -2.10
CA GLU A 537 38.57 4.11 -0.71
C GLU A 537 39.42 5.26 -0.21
N VAL A 538 38.77 6.27 0.39
CA VAL A 538 39.46 7.37 1.06
C VAL A 538 39.55 7.06 2.55
N HIS A 539 40.69 7.34 3.13
CA HIS A 539 40.92 7.37 4.56
C HIS A 539 41.30 8.81 4.93
N ALA A 540 40.37 9.51 5.55
CA ALA A 540 40.51 10.91 5.93
C ALA A 540 39.84 11.15 7.30
N ALA A 541 38.53 11.22 7.42
CA ALA A 541 37.83 11.48 8.66
C ALA A 541 38.12 10.42 9.73
N ARG A 542 38.25 9.14 9.35
CA ARG A 542 38.64 8.04 10.23
C ARG A 542 40.04 8.19 10.80
N GLU A 543 40.91 8.95 10.12
CA GLU A 543 42.29 9.25 10.56
C GLU A 543 42.42 10.64 11.16
N GLY A 544 41.28 11.31 11.47
CA GLY A 544 41.23 12.61 12.15
C GLY A 544 41.40 13.82 11.23
N SER A 545 41.32 13.64 9.89
CA SER A 545 41.28 14.73 8.92
C SER A 545 39.95 15.46 8.98
N ALA A 546 39.98 16.77 8.68
CA ALA A 546 38.79 17.59 8.52
C ALA A 546 38.11 17.44 7.13
N LEU A 547 38.76 16.72 6.20
CA LEU A 547 38.26 16.48 4.84
C LEU A 547 36.98 15.67 4.87
N ASP A 548 35.98 16.18 4.21
CA ASP A 548 34.73 15.50 3.87
C ASP A 548 34.81 15.11 2.40
N SER A 549 35.29 13.91 2.16
CA SER A 549 35.77 13.49 0.84
C SER A 549 34.64 13.19 -0.13
N ARG A 550 34.84 13.48 -1.41
CA ARG A 550 34.02 13.03 -2.52
C ARG A 550 34.86 12.45 -3.63
N LEU A 551 34.51 11.24 -4.04
CA LEU A 551 35.08 10.56 -5.20
C LEU A 551 34.13 10.59 -6.39
N GLU A 552 34.67 10.79 -7.59
CA GLU A 552 33.97 10.71 -8.85
C GLU A 552 34.83 10.04 -9.92
N ILE A 553 34.28 9.08 -10.64
CA ILE A 553 34.98 8.41 -11.75
C ILE A 553 34.66 9.11 -13.07
N LEU A 554 35.75 9.44 -13.77
CA LEU A 554 35.68 10.08 -15.07
C LEU A 554 36.30 9.17 -16.16
N SER A 555 35.82 9.31 -17.40
CA SER A 555 36.39 8.68 -18.58
C SER A 555 37.76 9.25 -18.89
N ALA A 556 38.42 8.68 -19.87
CA ALA A 556 39.71 9.22 -20.39
C ALA A 556 39.60 10.67 -20.86
N GLU A 557 38.45 11.12 -21.31
CA GLU A 557 38.17 12.48 -21.79
C GLU A 557 37.67 13.40 -20.66
N GLY A 558 37.57 12.93 -19.40
CA GLY A 558 37.14 13.72 -18.26
C GLY A 558 35.63 13.85 -18.11
N ARG A 559 34.83 13.00 -18.76
CA ARG A 559 33.37 12.97 -18.59
C ARG A 559 32.98 12.00 -17.47
N PRO A 560 32.00 12.35 -16.62
CA PRO A 560 31.49 11.42 -15.62
C PRO A 560 31.07 10.07 -16.24
N VAL A 561 31.42 8.99 -15.58
CA VAL A 561 31.07 7.64 -16.02
C VAL A 561 29.71 7.25 -15.42
N GLU A 562 28.73 7.03 -16.29
CA GLU A 562 27.39 6.61 -15.86
C GLU A 562 27.44 5.21 -15.24
N GLN A 563 26.82 5.04 -14.07
CA GLN A 563 26.71 3.78 -13.34
C GLN A 563 25.42 3.04 -13.65
N VAL A 564 24.30 3.74 -13.61
CA VAL A 564 22.96 3.17 -13.74
C VAL A 564 21.98 4.23 -14.23
N VAL A 565 20.98 3.78 -14.99
CA VAL A 565 19.82 4.59 -15.35
C VAL A 565 18.63 4.08 -14.56
N LEU A 566 18.07 4.90 -13.68
CA LEU A 566 16.91 4.58 -12.86
C LEU A 566 15.65 5.16 -13.52
N GLN A 567 14.76 4.33 -14.00
CA GLN A 567 13.46 4.75 -14.49
C GLN A 567 12.46 4.67 -13.35
N ALA A 568 11.85 5.80 -13.00
CA ALA A 568 10.72 5.79 -12.09
C ALA A 568 9.54 5.00 -12.71
N ILE A 569 8.97 4.10 -11.91
CA ILE A 569 7.84 3.24 -12.31
C ILE A 569 6.58 3.54 -11.49
N ARG A 570 6.74 4.23 -10.37
CA ARG A 570 5.70 4.76 -9.50
C ARG A 570 6.20 6.00 -8.79
N ASP A 571 5.33 6.97 -8.59
CA ASP A 571 5.54 8.10 -7.71
C ASP A 571 4.91 7.84 -6.34
N SER A 572 5.47 8.48 -5.35
CA SER A 572 5.05 8.48 -3.96
C SER A 572 5.59 9.74 -3.29
N TRP A 573 5.34 9.89 -2.00
CA TRP A 573 5.92 10.94 -1.17
C TRP A 573 5.95 10.51 0.29
N PHE A 574 6.79 11.18 1.08
CA PHE A 574 6.87 10.93 2.50
C PHE A 574 5.65 11.51 3.22
N THR A 575 4.94 10.68 3.97
CA THR A 575 3.73 11.06 4.73
C THR A 575 4.01 11.45 6.16
N PHE A 576 5.25 11.37 6.59
CA PHE A 576 5.69 11.73 7.94
C PHE A 576 6.99 12.54 7.87
N ARG A 577 7.24 13.38 8.89
CA ARG A 577 8.48 14.17 8.97
C ARG A 577 9.69 13.28 8.84
N GLY A 578 10.68 13.74 8.08
CA GLY A 578 11.99 13.11 7.99
C GLY A 578 12.56 12.94 9.39
N LYS A 579 12.93 11.72 9.70
CA LYS A 579 13.73 11.44 10.86
C LYS A 579 15.19 11.60 10.44
N ASP A 580 16.07 11.92 11.39
CA ASP A 580 17.48 12.09 11.13
C ASP A 580 18.05 10.93 10.32
N SER A 581 18.76 11.29 9.30
CA SER A 581 19.12 10.49 8.16
C SER A 581 19.96 9.26 8.45
N ASP A 582 20.79 9.28 9.49
CA ASP A 582 21.81 8.26 9.65
C ASP A 582 21.33 6.99 10.34
N THR A 583 20.24 7.06 11.08
CA THR A 583 19.84 5.99 12.01
C THR A 583 18.46 5.41 11.73
N VAL A 584 17.66 5.97 10.79
CA VAL A 584 16.29 5.56 10.60
C VAL A 584 16.15 4.69 9.36
N ASP A 585 15.61 3.51 9.56
CA ASP A 585 15.23 2.56 8.52
C ASP A 585 13.72 2.55 8.20
N ASP A 586 12.94 3.49 8.76
CA ASP A 586 11.47 3.54 8.69
C ASP A 586 11.01 4.64 7.72
N PHE A 587 10.60 4.25 6.51
CA PHE A 587 10.13 5.14 5.46
C PHE A 587 8.60 5.07 5.34
N ARG A 588 7.91 6.10 5.84
CA ARG A 588 6.45 6.23 5.71
C ARG A 588 6.10 6.88 4.39
N LEU A 589 5.58 6.07 3.49
CA LEU A 589 5.31 6.43 2.11
C LEU A 589 3.82 6.39 1.81
N GLN A 590 3.35 7.32 1.01
CA GLN A 590 2.01 7.25 0.41
C GLN A 590 1.94 6.02 -0.52
N ASN A 591 0.76 5.44 -0.66
CA ASN A 591 0.52 4.26 -1.51
C ASN A 591 1.39 3.03 -1.16
N TRP A 592 1.83 2.92 0.08
CA TRP A 592 2.69 1.82 0.52
C TRP A 592 2.09 0.43 0.26
N ALA A 593 0.75 0.28 0.28
CA ALA A 593 0.08 -0.99 0.00
C ALA A 593 0.28 -1.49 -1.44
N GLU A 594 0.76 -0.64 -2.34
CA GLU A 594 1.04 -0.97 -3.74
C GLU A 594 2.51 -1.30 -4.01
N MET A 595 3.36 -1.18 -2.99
CA MET A 595 4.79 -1.43 -3.06
C MET A 595 5.11 -2.85 -2.60
N GLU A 596 6.20 -3.40 -3.11
CA GLU A 596 6.63 -4.74 -2.77
C GLU A 596 8.05 -4.74 -2.16
N LEU A 597 8.37 -5.82 -1.45
CA LEU A 597 9.72 -6.03 -0.94
C LEU A 597 10.74 -6.12 -2.08
N ASP A 598 11.97 -5.75 -1.78
CA ASP A 598 13.11 -5.70 -2.70
C ASP A 598 12.98 -4.69 -3.85
N GLU A 599 11.96 -3.84 -3.86
CA GLU A 599 11.90 -2.71 -4.78
C GLU A 599 12.88 -1.61 -4.37
N HIS A 600 13.40 -0.89 -5.37
CA HIS A 600 14.28 0.24 -5.16
C HIS A 600 13.46 1.52 -5.08
N LEU A 601 13.71 2.31 -4.03
CA LEU A 601 13.12 3.63 -3.84
C LEU A 601 14.21 4.70 -4.05
N TYR A 602 13.93 5.67 -4.91
CA TYR A 602 14.73 6.87 -5.10
C TYR A 602 14.03 8.07 -4.45
N ALA A 603 14.76 8.83 -3.65
CA ALA A 603 14.28 10.08 -3.07
C ALA A 603 15.43 11.09 -3.00
N ASN A 604 15.29 12.21 -3.68
CA ASN A 604 16.21 13.35 -3.65
C ASN A 604 17.72 13.01 -3.79
N GLY A 605 18.04 11.97 -4.53
CA GLY A 605 19.44 11.51 -4.72
C GLY A 605 19.81 10.27 -3.92
N GLU A 606 19.05 9.91 -2.89
CA GLU A 606 19.21 8.66 -2.16
C GLU A 606 18.49 7.51 -2.85
N VAL A 607 19.11 6.32 -2.88
CA VAL A 607 18.48 5.08 -3.32
C VAL A 607 18.56 4.05 -2.22
N VAL A 608 17.40 3.51 -1.83
CA VAL A 608 17.29 2.45 -0.82
C VAL A 608 16.50 1.26 -1.35
N ARG A 609 16.58 0.13 -0.67
CA ARG A 609 15.79 -1.07 -0.98
C ARG A 609 14.73 -1.29 0.10
N LEU A 610 13.47 -1.47 -0.30
CA LEU A 610 12.38 -1.81 0.59
C LEU A 610 12.57 -3.23 1.13
N TRP A 611 12.60 -3.41 2.44
CA TRP A 611 13.03 -4.67 3.05
C TRP A 611 11.93 -5.38 3.85
N LEU A 612 11.08 -4.64 4.58
CA LEU A 612 10.00 -5.22 5.37
C LEU A 612 8.76 -4.32 5.29
N TYR A 613 7.59 -4.94 5.10
CA TYR A 613 6.32 -4.23 4.99
C TYR A 613 5.97 -3.42 6.24
N PRO A 614 5.27 -2.27 6.08
CA PRO A 614 4.60 -1.60 7.19
C PRO A 614 3.61 -2.53 7.89
N ARG A 615 3.48 -2.41 9.21
CA ARG A 615 2.45 -3.14 9.97
C ARG A 615 1.05 -2.54 9.82
N GLY A 616 0.95 -1.33 9.30
CA GLY A 616 -0.28 -0.57 9.13
C GLY A 616 0.03 0.87 8.70
N PRO A 617 -0.99 1.72 8.56
CA PRO A 617 -0.85 3.07 8.02
C PRO A 617 0.05 3.99 8.86
N ASP A 618 0.22 3.70 10.15
CA ASP A 618 1.06 4.49 11.07
C ASP A 618 2.53 4.04 11.15
N SER A 619 2.89 3.01 10.41
CA SER A 619 4.27 2.54 10.29
C SER A 619 4.78 2.72 8.86
N GLY A 620 6.11 2.70 8.67
CA GLY A 620 6.74 2.76 7.35
C GLY A 620 7.34 1.44 6.92
N PHE A 621 7.74 1.37 5.66
CA PHE A 621 8.64 0.32 5.21
C PHE A 621 9.93 0.37 6.01
N LYS A 622 10.39 -0.77 6.48
CA LYS A 622 11.79 -0.90 6.85
C LYS A 622 12.62 -0.99 5.59
N VAL A 623 13.66 -0.17 5.49
CA VAL A 623 14.60 -0.23 4.37
C VAL A 623 15.84 -1.03 4.77
N TYR A 624 16.51 -1.63 3.78
CA TYR A 624 17.67 -2.49 4.00
C TYR A 624 18.82 -1.74 4.72
N PRO A 625 19.49 -2.35 5.69
CA PRO A 625 19.33 -3.70 6.18
C PRO A 625 18.28 -3.87 7.30
N GLY A 626 17.53 -2.86 7.67
CA GLY A 626 16.65 -2.84 8.82
C GLY A 626 17.43 -2.56 10.11
N GLU A 627 16.97 -2.92 11.26
CA GLU A 627 17.71 -2.80 12.55
C GLU A 627 18.03 -1.36 12.98
N GLY A 628 17.18 -0.38 12.59
CA GLY A 628 17.32 1.02 12.97
C GLY A 628 18.38 1.78 12.18
N ARG A 629 18.94 1.21 11.14
CA ARG A 629 19.88 1.85 10.20
C ARG A 629 19.56 1.48 8.77
N ARG A 630 20.00 2.29 7.83
CA ARG A 630 19.84 2.02 6.41
C ARG A 630 21.16 2.04 5.65
N GLN A 631 21.17 1.30 4.57
CA GLN A 631 22.26 1.25 3.60
C GLN A 631 21.70 1.76 2.26
N THR A 632 22.46 2.65 1.63
CA THR A 632 22.13 3.18 0.31
C THR A 632 22.72 2.31 -0.80
N LEU A 633 22.22 2.50 -2.01
CA LEU A 633 22.62 1.75 -3.20
C LEU A 633 23.21 2.69 -4.24
N PHE A 634 23.94 2.14 -5.21
CA PHE A 634 24.55 2.88 -6.33
C PHE A 634 25.44 4.05 -5.91
N GLY A 635 26.14 3.92 -4.80
CA GLY A 635 27.05 4.97 -4.32
C GLY A 635 26.33 6.22 -3.81
N THR A 636 25.04 6.22 -3.61
CA THR A 636 24.31 7.35 -3.06
C THR A 636 24.47 7.46 -1.54
N SER A 637 24.27 8.66 -1.00
CA SER A 637 24.38 8.95 0.43
C SER A 637 23.00 9.02 1.07
N ALA A 638 22.93 8.70 2.36
CA ALA A 638 21.68 8.80 3.11
C ALA A 638 21.36 10.26 3.42
N LEU A 639 20.10 10.66 3.21
CA LEU A 639 19.61 12.02 3.35
C LEU A 639 18.43 12.11 4.31
N SER A 640 18.21 13.28 4.91
CA SER A 640 16.97 13.59 5.62
C SER A 640 15.87 13.92 4.64
N HIS A 641 14.69 13.31 4.80
CA HIS A 641 13.55 13.53 3.93
C HIS A 641 12.47 14.36 4.63
N ALA A 642 11.91 15.34 3.93
CA ALA A 642 10.87 16.20 4.43
C ALA A 642 9.47 15.58 4.23
N LEU A 643 8.48 16.06 5.01
CA LEU A 643 7.07 15.78 4.74
C LEU A 643 6.69 16.25 3.33
N ASN A 644 6.00 15.40 2.58
CA ASN A 644 5.60 15.60 1.18
C ASN A 644 6.78 15.65 0.19
N GLU A 645 7.98 15.28 0.58
CA GLU A 645 9.10 15.13 -0.37
C GLU A 645 8.79 14.00 -1.35
N PRO A 646 8.96 14.22 -2.67
CA PRO A 646 8.72 13.19 -3.68
C PRO A 646 9.65 11.99 -3.52
N ALA A 647 9.08 10.80 -3.66
CA ALA A 647 9.82 9.54 -3.71
C ALA A 647 9.32 8.71 -4.89
N TYR A 648 10.18 7.90 -5.47
CA TYR A 648 9.87 7.13 -6.67
C TYR A 648 10.32 5.69 -6.51
N LEU A 649 9.42 4.74 -6.76
CA LEU A 649 9.87 3.38 -7.05
C LEU A 649 10.56 3.38 -8.40
N VAL A 650 11.77 2.83 -8.47
CA VAL A 650 12.61 2.88 -9.66
C VAL A 650 13.04 1.50 -10.12
N LYS A 651 13.11 1.36 -11.44
CA LYS A 651 13.68 0.18 -12.08
C LYS A 651 15.08 0.51 -12.61
N PRO A 652 16.13 -0.20 -12.18
CA PRO A 652 17.48 0.00 -12.71
C PRO A 652 17.61 -0.58 -14.12
N HIS A 653 18.29 0.15 -14.97
CA HIS A 653 18.71 -0.21 -16.33
C HIS A 653 20.22 -0.05 -16.49
N PRO A 654 20.87 -0.79 -17.37
CA PRO A 654 22.29 -0.62 -17.66
C PRO A 654 22.66 0.82 -18.07
N PRO A 655 23.92 1.25 -17.84
CA PRO A 655 24.41 2.55 -18.30
C PRO A 655 24.16 2.76 -19.80
N GLY A 656 23.88 3.99 -20.21
CA GLY A 656 23.57 4.36 -21.59
C GLY A 656 22.16 3.97 -22.06
N SER A 657 21.38 3.30 -21.24
CA SER A 657 20.01 2.92 -21.58
C SER A 657 19.13 4.13 -21.85
N ARG A 658 18.18 3.96 -22.78
CA ARG A 658 17.10 4.90 -23.04
C ARG A 658 15.78 4.21 -22.80
N PRO A 659 15.30 4.15 -21.54
CA PRO A 659 14.03 3.53 -21.22
C PRO A 659 12.89 4.17 -22.01
N VAL A 660 11.87 3.38 -22.33
CA VAL A 660 10.66 3.90 -22.96
C VAL A 660 10.00 4.89 -22.00
N PRO A 661 9.74 6.15 -22.43
CA PRO A 661 9.08 7.12 -21.55
C PRO A 661 7.74 6.60 -21.03
N ASN A 662 7.54 6.74 -19.73
CA ASN A 662 6.31 6.36 -19.03
C ASN A 662 5.65 7.55 -18.30
N GLY A 663 6.07 8.80 -18.61
CA GLY A 663 5.59 10.03 -17.97
C GLY A 663 6.25 10.36 -16.64
N LEU A 664 7.02 9.44 -16.06
CA LEU A 664 7.78 9.64 -14.84
C LEU A 664 9.25 9.95 -15.12
N PRO A 665 9.96 10.54 -14.15
CA PRO A 665 11.35 10.93 -14.35
C PRO A 665 12.27 9.72 -14.54
N VAL A 666 13.40 10.01 -15.24
CA VAL A 666 14.52 9.08 -15.38
C VAL A 666 15.74 9.74 -14.73
N PHE A 667 16.32 9.06 -13.75
CA PHE A 667 17.50 9.53 -13.03
C PHE A 667 18.73 8.80 -13.55
N ARG A 668 19.80 9.55 -13.82
CA ARG A 668 21.08 9.00 -14.26
C ARG A 668 22.09 9.18 -13.15
N LEU A 669 22.57 8.09 -12.61
CA LEU A 669 23.59 8.12 -11.58
C LEU A 669 24.95 7.79 -12.18
N ASN A 670 25.94 8.56 -11.78
CA ASN A 670 27.32 8.34 -12.16
C ASN A 670 28.06 7.60 -11.05
N TRP A 671 29.22 7.03 -11.37
CA TRP A 671 30.12 6.51 -10.35
C TRP A 671 30.68 7.67 -9.53
N GLN A 672 30.03 7.96 -8.43
CA GLN A 672 30.45 8.99 -7.47
C GLN A 672 29.99 8.61 -6.07
N ASN A 673 30.68 9.14 -5.04
CA ASN A 673 30.32 8.88 -3.66
C ASN A 673 30.95 9.92 -2.76
N ASP A 674 30.25 10.37 -1.72
CA ASP A 674 30.73 11.28 -0.67
C ASP A 674 30.76 10.65 0.71
N ASP A 675 30.00 9.55 0.93
CA ASP A 675 29.96 8.74 2.14
C ASP A 675 30.05 7.26 1.78
N ASP A 676 30.44 6.41 2.73
CA ASP A 676 30.35 4.97 2.52
C ASP A 676 28.88 4.50 2.53
N PRO A 677 28.34 3.98 1.40
CA PRO A 677 26.96 3.49 1.34
C PRO A 677 26.65 2.38 2.36
N SER A 678 27.66 1.61 2.78
CA SER A 678 27.54 0.55 3.77
C SER A 678 27.69 1.04 5.22
N ARG A 679 28.09 2.29 5.40
CA ARG A 679 28.39 2.95 6.71
C ARG A 679 29.53 2.33 7.51
N GLN A 680 30.32 1.42 6.92
CA GLN A 680 31.47 0.81 7.60
C GLN A 680 32.66 1.77 7.70
N ALA A 681 32.86 2.60 6.68
CA ALA A 681 33.89 3.64 6.61
C ALA A 681 33.38 5.01 7.11
N GLY A 682 32.13 5.12 7.53
CA GLY A 682 31.55 6.39 8.02
C GLY A 682 31.33 7.38 6.88
N VAL A 683 31.85 8.61 7.08
CA VAL A 683 31.79 9.71 6.10
C VAL A 683 32.95 9.72 5.10
N ASP A 684 33.85 8.76 5.14
CA ASP A 684 34.90 8.60 4.13
C ASP A 684 34.32 7.92 2.87
N SER A 685 34.62 8.45 1.71
CA SER A 685 34.11 7.95 0.41
C SER A 685 34.60 6.56 0.08
N VAL A 686 33.73 5.67 -0.37
CA VAL A 686 34.03 4.31 -0.85
C VAL A 686 33.27 4.01 -2.13
N LEU A 687 33.98 3.71 -3.22
CA LEU A 687 33.42 3.26 -4.50
C LEU A 687 33.82 1.82 -4.81
N LEU A 688 32.83 0.97 -5.09
CA LEU A 688 33.02 -0.35 -5.64
C LEU A 688 32.85 -0.27 -7.16
N PHE A 689 33.93 0.11 -7.86
CA PHE A 689 33.89 0.42 -9.28
C PHE A 689 34.02 -0.84 -10.15
N ASN A 690 33.05 -1.02 -11.02
CA ASN A 690 33.11 -2.03 -12.10
C ASN A 690 33.16 -1.29 -13.45
N ALA A 691 34.31 -1.32 -14.10
CA ALA A 691 34.53 -0.58 -15.34
C ALA A 691 33.57 -1.08 -16.44
N PRO A 692 32.81 -0.23 -17.13
CA PRO A 692 31.93 -0.65 -18.22
C PRO A 692 32.71 -1.16 -19.45
N THR A 693 33.93 -0.70 -19.65
CA THR A 693 34.85 -1.12 -20.72
C THR A 693 36.29 -1.15 -20.19
N ALA A 694 37.15 -1.95 -20.82
CA ALA A 694 38.58 -1.88 -20.54
C ALA A 694 39.17 -0.55 -21.04
N GLY A 695 39.95 0.16 -20.18
CA GLY A 695 40.54 1.42 -20.56
C GLY A 695 41.09 2.21 -19.39
N ARG A 696 41.54 3.43 -19.70
CA ARG A 696 42.02 4.37 -18.70
C ARG A 696 40.89 5.21 -18.16
N TYR A 697 40.78 5.26 -16.86
CA TYR A 697 39.82 6.05 -16.08
C TYR A 697 40.57 7.05 -15.22
N ARG A 698 39.83 7.99 -14.69
CA ARG A 698 40.31 8.93 -13.68
C ARG A 698 39.39 8.94 -12.48
N VAL A 699 39.97 9.06 -11.32
CA VAL A 699 39.26 9.40 -10.10
C VAL A 699 39.54 10.82 -9.71
N ARG A 700 38.50 11.59 -9.48
CA ARG A 700 38.54 12.95 -8.97
C ARG A 700 38.16 12.94 -7.51
N LEU A 701 39.01 13.51 -6.66
CA LEU A 701 38.81 13.66 -5.22
C LEU A 701 38.65 15.16 -4.91
N THR A 702 37.66 15.51 -4.12
CA THR A 702 37.35 16.87 -3.69
C THR A 702 36.81 16.87 -2.27
N ASP A 703 36.80 18.04 -1.61
CA ASP A 703 36.04 18.27 -0.37
C ASP A 703 34.57 18.61 -0.75
N THR A 704 33.58 17.92 -0.18
CA THR A 704 32.16 18.18 -0.42
C THR A 704 31.72 19.57 -0.01
N ARG A 705 32.32 20.12 1.03
CA ARG A 705 32.04 21.46 1.58
C ARG A 705 32.78 22.57 0.86
N GLY A 706 33.70 22.22 -0.05
CA GLY A 706 34.51 23.17 -0.77
C GLY A 706 35.49 23.91 0.14
N PHE A 707 35.76 23.39 1.34
CA PHE A 707 36.79 23.90 2.22
C PHE A 707 38.11 23.24 1.85
N GLY A 708 39.17 23.86 2.19
CA GLY A 708 40.55 23.37 2.06
C GLY A 708 41.39 24.09 3.08
N GLY A 709 42.46 23.52 3.53
CA GLY A 709 43.30 24.17 4.52
C GLY A 709 44.69 23.53 4.62
N GLU A 710 45.64 24.36 4.91
CA GLU A 710 47.06 23.98 4.96
C GLU A 710 47.38 22.89 6.00
N THR A 711 46.54 22.66 6.99
CA THR A 711 46.94 21.85 8.14
C THR A 711 46.14 20.59 8.41
N ASN A 712 44.90 20.43 7.94
CA ASN A 712 44.05 19.33 8.39
C ASN A 712 43.13 18.68 7.34
N HIS A 713 43.46 18.74 6.05
CA HIS A 713 42.70 18.09 4.97
C HIS A 713 43.51 17.00 4.27
N ALA A 714 44.31 16.25 5.06
CA ALA A 714 45.09 15.13 4.55
C ALA A 714 44.21 13.94 4.26
N TYR A 715 44.57 13.15 3.25
CA TYR A 715 43.88 11.89 2.91
C TYR A 715 44.86 10.82 2.47
N ARG A 716 44.39 9.58 2.52
CA ARG A 716 45.02 8.43 1.89
C ARG A 716 44.00 7.79 0.96
N LEU A 717 44.24 7.84 -0.36
CA LEU A 717 43.40 7.18 -1.37
C LEU A 717 43.98 5.80 -1.69
N SER A 718 43.20 4.77 -1.46
CA SER A 718 43.52 3.38 -1.84
C SER A 718 42.77 3.01 -3.13
N VAL A 719 43.48 2.50 -4.14
CA VAL A 719 42.91 1.97 -5.40
C VAL A 719 43.41 0.54 -5.55
N ARG A 720 42.50 -0.44 -5.42
CA ARG A 720 42.89 -1.85 -5.38
C ARG A 720 41.79 -2.78 -5.93
N PRO A 721 42.13 -4.01 -6.32
CA PRO A 721 41.13 -5.03 -6.64
C PRO A 721 40.18 -5.25 -5.47
N GLN A 722 38.87 -5.43 -5.77
CA GLN A 722 37.89 -5.79 -4.74
C GLN A 722 38.24 -7.10 -4.06
N ARG A 723 38.00 -7.18 -2.76
CA ARG A 723 38.15 -8.36 -1.92
C ARG A 723 36.86 -8.68 -1.21
N PRO A 724 35.83 -9.22 -1.93
CA PRO A 724 34.58 -9.58 -1.29
C PRO A 724 34.81 -10.52 -0.12
N ASP A 725 34.25 -10.19 1.04
CA ASP A 725 34.43 -10.97 2.27
C ASP A 725 33.20 -10.81 3.18
N PHE A 726 33.16 -11.61 4.23
CA PHE A 726 32.18 -11.49 5.29
C PHE A 726 32.80 -11.78 6.66
N SER A 727 32.17 -11.22 7.68
CA SER A 727 32.35 -11.65 9.06
C SER A 727 30.98 -11.86 9.70
N VAL A 728 30.91 -12.72 10.70
CA VAL A 728 29.68 -12.99 11.45
C VAL A 728 29.98 -12.83 12.93
N ARG A 729 29.09 -12.13 13.62
CA ARG A 729 29.11 -11.97 15.06
C ARG A 729 28.00 -12.79 15.69
N LEU A 730 28.32 -13.51 16.75
CA LEU A 730 27.36 -14.21 17.60
C LEU A 730 26.85 -13.25 18.68
N GLU A 731 25.52 -13.19 18.83
CA GLU A 731 24.84 -12.49 19.93
C GLU A 731 24.01 -13.49 20.74
N GLY A 732 23.97 -13.30 22.05
CA GLY A 732 23.33 -14.24 22.99
C GLY A 732 24.24 -15.43 23.34
N ALA A 733 25.57 -15.21 23.42
CA ALA A 733 26.49 -16.15 24.03
C ALA A 733 26.12 -16.42 25.49
N ASP A 734 26.67 -17.50 26.06
CA ASP A 734 26.34 -18.01 27.38
C ASP A 734 24.87 -18.37 27.59
N PRO A 735 24.24 -19.13 26.70
CA PRO A 735 22.82 -19.38 26.74
C PRO A 735 22.42 -20.27 27.92
N LYS A 736 21.47 -19.77 28.73
CA LYS A 736 20.81 -20.55 29.78
C LYS A 736 19.52 -21.10 29.23
N VAL A 737 19.43 -22.41 29.11
CA VAL A 737 18.31 -23.09 28.42
C VAL A 737 17.50 -23.86 29.42
N SER A 738 16.20 -23.53 29.53
CA SER A 738 15.25 -24.22 30.42
C SER A 738 14.88 -25.60 29.88
N PRO A 739 14.74 -26.65 30.74
CA PRO A 739 14.37 -28.01 30.30
C PRO A 739 13.00 -28.02 29.61
N GLY A 740 12.90 -28.66 28.48
CA GLY A 740 11.70 -28.74 27.64
C GLY A 740 11.37 -27.44 26.91
N SER A 741 12.33 -26.51 26.77
CA SER A 741 12.19 -25.25 26.06
C SER A 741 13.44 -24.94 25.24
N GLY A 742 13.50 -23.75 24.64
CA GLY A 742 14.61 -23.27 23.84
C GLY A 742 15.03 -21.85 24.17
N ARG A 743 16.27 -21.53 23.84
CA ARG A 743 16.86 -20.18 23.94
C ARG A 743 17.37 -19.75 22.58
N GLU A 744 17.02 -18.54 22.17
CA GLU A 744 17.47 -17.96 20.92
C GLU A 744 18.90 -17.45 21.00
N ILE A 745 19.66 -17.69 19.93
CA ILE A 745 20.94 -17.07 19.64
C ILE A 745 20.87 -16.44 18.26
N ARG A 746 21.56 -15.32 18.07
CA ARG A 746 21.50 -14.52 16.86
C ARG A 746 22.87 -14.43 16.18
N PHE A 747 22.87 -14.49 14.87
CA PHE A 747 24.05 -14.31 14.02
C PHE A 747 23.84 -13.06 13.16
N VAL A 748 24.78 -12.12 13.24
CA VAL A 748 24.75 -10.87 12.48
C VAL A 748 25.97 -10.82 11.58
N ALA A 749 25.72 -10.79 10.27
CA ALA A 749 26.76 -10.69 9.25
C ALA A 749 27.10 -9.24 8.95
N THR A 750 28.39 -8.98 8.75
CA THR A 750 28.90 -7.80 8.08
C THR A 750 29.42 -8.23 6.73
N ARG A 751 28.81 -7.74 5.65
CA ARG A 751 29.19 -8.01 4.28
C ARG A 751 30.14 -6.93 3.80
N ARG A 752 31.20 -7.30 3.09
CA ARG A 752 32.22 -6.38 2.63
C ARG A 752 32.42 -6.45 1.14
N GLU A 753 32.70 -5.32 0.53
CA GLU A 753 33.09 -5.17 -0.86
C GLU A 753 32.24 -5.95 -1.85
N GLY A 754 30.90 -5.81 -1.72
CA GLY A 754 29.94 -6.41 -2.63
C GLY A 754 29.70 -7.91 -2.44
N PHE A 755 30.12 -8.51 -1.34
CA PHE A 755 29.72 -9.89 -1.04
C PHE A 755 28.22 -9.93 -0.67
N GLU A 756 27.40 -10.57 -1.51
CA GLU A 756 25.94 -10.70 -1.31
C GLU A 756 25.46 -12.17 -1.20
N GLY A 757 26.39 -13.13 -1.24
CA GLY A 757 26.05 -14.56 -1.20
C GLY A 757 25.44 -15.03 0.12
N PRO A 758 24.78 -16.19 0.16
CA PRO A 758 24.27 -16.79 1.40
C PRO A 758 25.41 -17.19 2.32
N ILE A 759 25.18 -17.12 3.64
CA ILE A 759 26.13 -17.56 4.67
C ILE A 759 25.45 -18.62 5.52
N ARG A 760 25.97 -19.83 5.50
CA ARG A 760 25.52 -20.95 6.31
C ARG A 760 26.23 -20.93 7.66
N ILE A 761 25.45 -21.11 8.74
CA ILE A 761 25.96 -21.22 10.10
C ILE A 761 25.72 -22.63 10.60
N ASP A 762 26.78 -23.28 11.03
CA ASP A 762 26.73 -24.62 11.64
C ASP A 762 27.10 -24.53 13.12
N ILE A 763 26.43 -25.34 13.95
CA ILE A 763 26.71 -25.55 15.37
C ILE A 763 26.89 -27.05 15.59
N ASP A 764 28.07 -27.44 15.94
CA ASP A 764 28.47 -28.83 16.13
C ASP A 764 28.91 -29.10 17.57
N GLY A 765 28.77 -30.32 18.04
CA GLY A 765 29.30 -30.78 19.31
C GLY A 765 28.48 -30.36 20.53
N LEU A 766 27.17 -30.13 20.38
CA LEU A 766 26.29 -29.85 21.53
C LEU A 766 26.27 -30.99 22.54
N PRO A 767 26.21 -30.69 23.86
CA PRO A 767 26.13 -31.68 24.94
C PRO A 767 24.87 -32.58 24.79
N ARG A 768 24.95 -33.75 25.43
CA ARG A 768 23.80 -34.68 25.46
C ARG A 768 22.56 -33.99 26.05
N GLY A 769 21.40 -34.19 25.40
CA GLY A 769 20.14 -33.59 25.79
C GLY A 769 19.94 -32.17 25.23
N PHE A 770 20.95 -31.59 24.56
CA PHE A 770 20.80 -30.31 23.86
C PHE A 770 20.78 -30.53 22.36
N SER A 771 20.02 -29.72 21.69
CA SER A 771 19.89 -29.69 20.22
C SER A 771 19.79 -28.25 19.73
N SER A 772 20.03 -28.03 18.43
CA SER A 772 19.87 -26.73 17.82
C SER A 772 19.01 -26.78 16.57
N THR A 773 18.46 -25.63 16.18
CA THR A 773 17.84 -25.45 14.86
C THR A 773 18.87 -25.24 13.74
N ALA A 774 20.16 -25.19 14.05
CA ALA A 774 21.22 -25.17 13.03
C ALA A 774 21.27 -26.49 12.24
N PRO A 775 21.68 -26.45 10.96
CA PRO A 775 22.23 -25.27 10.28
C PRO A 775 21.19 -24.22 9.95
N VAL A 776 21.53 -22.93 10.18
CA VAL A 776 20.74 -21.80 9.75
C VAL A 776 21.46 -21.02 8.66
N GLU A 777 20.74 -20.29 7.85
CA GLU A 777 21.31 -19.53 6.74
C GLU A 777 20.97 -18.04 6.87
N ILE A 778 22.00 -17.19 6.83
CA ILE A 778 21.82 -15.78 6.52
C ILE A 778 21.68 -15.68 5.01
N GLU A 779 20.47 -15.44 4.52
CA GLU A 779 20.15 -15.44 3.10
C GLU A 779 20.99 -14.43 2.30
N ALA A 780 21.08 -14.66 1.00
CA ALA A 780 21.71 -13.73 0.09
C ALA A 780 21.11 -12.34 0.23
N GLY A 781 21.96 -11.34 0.42
CA GLY A 781 21.53 -9.96 0.66
C GLY A 781 20.88 -9.69 2.02
N GLN A 782 20.86 -10.63 2.95
CA GLN A 782 20.39 -10.44 4.33
C GLN A 782 21.56 -10.31 5.30
N VAL A 783 21.28 -9.74 6.49
CA VAL A 783 22.34 -9.46 7.49
C VAL A 783 22.22 -10.31 8.74
N ARG A 784 21.12 -11.06 8.91
CA ARG A 784 20.93 -11.83 10.15
C ARG A 784 20.26 -13.19 9.90
N ALA A 785 20.54 -14.11 10.84
CA ALA A 785 19.74 -15.32 11.06
C ALA A 785 19.68 -15.60 12.57
N VAL A 786 18.68 -16.38 12.98
CA VAL A 786 18.56 -16.82 14.37
C VAL A 786 18.48 -18.33 14.43
N ALA A 787 19.11 -18.90 15.44
CA ALA A 787 18.95 -20.28 15.82
C ALA A 787 18.40 -20.37 17.25
N ALA A 788 17.77 -21.49 17.57
CA ALA A 788 17.38 -21.81 18.94
C ALA A 788 18.17 -23.02 19.41
N ILE A 789 18.70 -22.94 20.63
CA ILE A 789 19.25 -24.08 21.38
C ILE A 789 18.13 -24.59 22.26
N HIS A 790 17.79 -25.86 22.13
CA HIS A 790 16.75 -26.54 22.91
C HIS A 790 17.38 -27.52 23.89
N ALA A 791 16.82 -27.61 25.10
CA ALA A 791 17.16 -28.62 26.09
C ALA A 791 15.97 -29.60 26.23
N SER A 792 16.22 -30.91 26.15
CA SER A 792 15.22 -31.91 26.51
C SER A 792 14.81 -31.79 27.99
N ALA A 793 13.64 -32.30 28.33
CA ALA A 793 13.14 -32.23 29.71
C ALA A 793 14.10 -32.86 30.75
N ASP A 794 14.84 -33.88 30.32
CA ASP A 794 15.83 -34.66 31.10
C ASP A 794 17.29 -34.27 30.80
N ALA A 795 17.55 -33.17 30.11
CA ALA A 795 18.88 -32.71 29.77
C ALA A 795 19.74 -32.55 31.07
N PRO A 796 20.93 -33.15 31.16
CA PRO A 796 21.84 -32.92 32.27
C PRO A 796 22.44 -31.53 32.19
N ASP A 797 23.01 -31.05 33.29
CA ASP A 797 23.84 -29.85 33.27
C ASP A 797 25.11 -30.14 32.46
N PRO A 798 25.46 -29.30 31.47
CA PRO A 798 26.71 -29.43 30.73
C PRO A 798 27.92 -29.29 31.66
N ASP A 799 29.01 -30.00 31.36
CA ASP A 799 30.30 -29.81 32.00
C ASP A 799 31.25 -28.96 31.13
N GLU A 800 32.33 -28.44 31.71
CA GLU A 800 33.29 -27.57 30.99
C GLU A 800 33.92 -28.27 29.77
N VAL A 801 34.04 -29.58 29.77
CA VAL A 801 34.62 -30.36 28.65
C VAL A 801 33.62 -30.39 27.51
N ALA A 802 32.34 -30.63 27.83
CA ALA A 802 31.25 -30.63 26.84
C ALA A 802 31.05 -29.24 26.23
N ASP A 803 31.12 -28.17 27.03
CA ASP A 803 30.98 -26.79 26.51
C ASP A 803 32.12 -26.42 25.55
N ARG A 804 33.34 -26.85 25.87
CA ARG A 804 34.50 -26.64 24.98
C ARG A 804 34.46 -27.46 23.71
N ALA A 805 33.62 -28.47 23.62
CA ALA A 805 33.42 -29.29 22.42
C ALA A 805 32.54 -28.60 21.38
N VAL A 806 31.68 -27.65 21.80
CA VAL A 806 30.80 -26.89 20.92
C VAL A 806 31.62 -26.04 19.94
N ARG A 807 31.32 -26.13 18.68
CA ARG A 807 31.98 -25.32 17.63
C ARG A 807 30.93 -24.63 16.82
N VAL A 808 31.07 -23.33 16.63
CA VAL A 808 30.25 -22.52 15.75
C VAL A 808 31.09 -22.05 14.59
N SER A 809 30.58 -22.23 13.38
CA SER A 809 31.26 -21.80 12.16
C SER A 809 30.30 -21.19 11.16
N ALA A 810 30.79 -20.23 10.41
CA ALA A 810 30.11 -19.62 9.29
C ALA A 810 30.84 -19.96 7.98
N ARG A 811 30.12 -20.36 6.94
CA ARG A 811 30.71 -20.70 5.65
C ARG A 811 29.92 -20.10 4.50
N ALA A 812 30.64 -19.63 3.49
CA ALA A 812 30.04 -19.08 2.26
C ALA A 812 30.95 -19.32 1.05
N MET A 813 30.34 -19.25 -0.13
CA MET A 813 31.06 -19.32 -1.41
C MET A 813 31.47 -17.91 -1.84
N ILE A 814 32.76 -17.64 -1.92
CA ILE A 814 33.32 -16.38 -2.44
C ILE A 814 34.13 -16.69 -3.69
N ARG A 815 33.76 -16.15 -4.84
CA ARG A 815 34.44 -16.38 -6.13
C ARG A 815 34.68 -17.88 -6.43
N GLY A 816 33.69 -18.71 -6.11
CA GLY A 816 33.76 -20.17 -6.36
C GLY A 816 34.59 -20.96 -5.34
N ARG A 817 35.12 -20.34 -4.29
CA ARG A 817 35.80 -21.03 -3.19
C ARG A 817 34.96 -20.98 -1.92
N GLU A 818 34.89 -22.09 -1.20
CA GLU A 818 34.31 -22.09 0.13
C GLU A 818 35.26 -21.40 1.12
N VAL A 819 34.74 -20.40 1.82
CA VAL A 819 35.41 -19.70 2.91
C VAL A 819 34.72 -20.06 4.21
N VAL A 820 35.49 -20.60 5.16
CA VAL A 820 35.00 -20.97 6.49
C VAL A 820 35.59 -20.01 7.52
N ARG A 821 34.71 -19.43 8.34
CA ARG A 821 35.07 -18.53 9.45
C ARG A 821 34.66 -19.19 10.77
N PRO A 822 35.61 -19.58 11.63
CA PRO A 822 35.29 -20.06 12.97
C PRO A 822 34.75 -18.88 13.82
N LEU A 823 33.65 -19.12 14.52
CA LEU A 823 33.04 -18.13 15.43
C LEU A 823 33.31 -18.46 16.91
N GLY A 824 34.05 -19.53 17.17
CA GLY A 824 34.35 -19.99 18.50
C GLY A 824 33.35 -20.99 19.06
N THR A 825 32.98 -20.81 20.34
CA THR A 825 31.98 -21.62 21.05
C THR A 825 30.71 -20.80 21.30
N LEU A 826 29.72 -21.40 21.95
CA LEU A 826 28.53 -20.67 22.42
C LEU A 826 28.78 -19.93 23.74
N GLY A 827 29.98 -20.02 24.28
CA GLY A 827 30.27 -19.58 25.66
C GLY A 827 29.86 -20.67 26.67
N ASP A 828 29.47 -20.25 27.86
CA ASP A 828 29.02 -21.14 28.97
C ASP A 828 27.57 -21.57 28.72
N LEU A 829 27.35 -22.71 28.07
CA LEU A 829 26.02 -23.28 27.92
C LEU A 829 25.56 -23.90 29.24
N LYS A 830 24.44 -23.41 29.78
CA LYS A 830 23.92 -23.86 31.09
C LYS A 830 22.47 -24.31 30.99
N ARG A 831 22.13 -25.33 31.75
CA ARG A 831 20.73 -25.65 32.01
C ARG A 831 20.16 -24.63 32.99
N ASP A 832 19.01 -24.05 32.67
CA ASP A 832 18.26 -23.12 33.50
C ASP A 832 17.25 -23.84 34.40
N SER A 833 16.61 -23.11 35.29
CA SER A 833 15.44 -23.60 36.05
C SER A 833 14.30 -24.01 35.14
N ALA A 834 13.36 -24.78 35.69
CA ALA A 834 12.15 -25.15 34.94
C ALA A 834 11.38 -23.91 34.50
N PRO A 835 10.93 -23.82 33.24
CA PRO A 835 10.26 -22.61 32.72
C PRO A 835 8.88 -22.44 33.37
N LYS A 836 8.53 -21.19 33.70
CA LYS A 836 7.17 -20.80 34.16
C LYS A 836 6.18 -20.73 33.04
N LEU A 837 6.68 -20.71 31.81
CA LEU A 837 5.90 -20.61 30.59
C LEU A 837 6.57 -21.43 29.50
N THR A 838 5.80 -22.22 28.76
CA THR A 838 6.24 -22.78 27.46
C THR A 838 5.26 -22.43 26.37
N VAL A 839 5.74 -22.34 25.16
CA VAL A 839 4.94 -22.01 23.96
C VAL A 839 5.12 -23.09 22.89
N GLU A 840 4.05 -23.38 22.18
CA GLU A 840 4.01 -24.39 21.13
C GLU A 840 3.21 -23.89 19.93
N ILE A 841 3.68 -24.18 18.73
CA ILE A 841 2.97 -23.88 17.49
C ILE A 841 2.14 -25.10 17.12
N LEU A 842 0.85 -24.89 16.88
CA LEU A 842 -0.11 -25.90 16.47
C LEU A 842 -0.63 -25.62 15.06
N PRO A 843 -1.09 -26.65 14.33
CA PRO A 843 -1.78 -26.45 13.06
C PRO A 843 -3.00 -25.56 13.22
N GLY A 844 -3.27 -24.76 12.20
CA GLY A 844 -4.52 -24.02 12.08
C GLY A 844 -5.72 -24.92 11.75
N PRO A 845 -6.91 -24.35 11.57
CA PRO A 845 -8.11 -25.11 11.23
C PRO A 845 -8.03 -25.74 9.84
N ASP A 846 -7.28 -25.15 8.92
CA ASP A 846 -7.04 -25.70 7.58
C ASP A 846 -5.88 -26.68 7.60
N ARG A 847 -6.20 -27.98 7.75
CA ARG A 847 -5.21 -29.05 7.79
C ARG A 847 -4.59 -29.37 6.43
N SER A 848 -5.09 -28.82 5.35
CA SER A 848 -4.60 -29.13 3.99
C SER A 848 -3.16 -28.67 3.75
N VAL A 849 -2.69 -27.71 4.52
CA VAL A 849 -1.34 -27.11 4.41
C VAL A 849 -0.33 -27.66 5.40
N VAL A 850 -0.75 -28.60 6.27
CA VAL A 850 0.06 -29.17 7.34
C VAL A 850 0.44 -30.63 7.02
N HIS A 851 1.69 -30.96 7.21
CA HIS A 851 2.20 -32.33 7.14
C HIS A 851 2.87 -32.69 8.47
N GLU A 852 2.40 -33.77 9.11
CA GLU A 852 2.95 -34.28 10.37
C GLU A 852 3.47 -35.71 10.16
N GLU A 853 4.76 -35.91 10.43
CA GLU A 853 5.41 -37.21 10.47
C GLU A 853 5.95 -37.47 11.88
N PRO A 854 5.71 -38.65 12.50
CA PRO A 854 6.22 -38.97 13.83
C PRO A 854 7.76 -38.83 13.89
N GLY A 855 8.25 -38.11 14.89
CA GLY A 855 9.69 -37.89 15.11
C GLY A 855 10.34 -36.80 14.27
N ARG A 856 9.58 -36.06 13.46
CA ARG A 856 10.05 -34.90 12.71
C ARG A 856 9.33 -33.62 13.15
N PRO A 857 9.95 -32.42 12.98
CA PRO A 857 9.23 -31.17 13.15
C PRO A 857 7.97 -31.12 12.27
N MET A 858 6.90 -30.55 12.79
CA MET A 858 5.70 -30.26 12.03
C MET A 858 6.05 -29.47 10.77
N GLU A 859 5.49 -29.82 9.61
CA GLU A 859 5.73 -29.13 8.35
C GLU A 859 4.50 -28.32 7.94
N LEU A 860 4.68 -27.00 7.75
CA LEU A 860 3.72 -26.09 7.14
C LEU A 860 4.14 -25.80 5.70
N ARG A 861 3.19 -25.76 4.77
CA ARG A 861 3.41 -25.47 3.36
C ARG A 861 2.68 -24.22 2.94
N ILE A 862 3.39 -23.34 2.24
CA ILE A 862 2.85 -22.07 1.76
C ILE A 862 3.33 -21.81 0.34
N ARG A 863 2.49 -21.14 -0.47
CA ARG A 863 2.87 -20.66 -1.81
C ARG A 863 3.10 -19.15 -1.76
N PRO A 864 3.95 -18.59 -2.63
CA PRO A 864 4.03 -17.15 -2.82
C PRO A 864 2.63 -16.54 -3.07
N GLY A 865 2.34 -15.43 -2.38
CA GLY A 865 1.03 -14.77 -2.42
C GLY A 865 -0.06 -15.41 -1.55
N GLN A 866 0.22 -16.48 -0.83
CA GLN A 866 -0.72 -17.18 0.05
C GLN A 866 -0.56 -16.74 1.51
N THR A 867 -1.67 -16.77 2.25
CA THR A 867 -1.71 -16.70 3.72
C THR A 867 -2.23 -18.02 4.26
N ILE A 868 -1.58 -18.55 5.29
CA ILE A 868 -2.00 -19.76 6.02
C ILE A 868 -2.22 -19.40 7.49
N THR A 869 -3.08 -20.17 8.16
CA THR A 869 -3.37 -19.98 9.59
C THR A 869 -2.63 -21.02 10.43
N ALA A 870 -2.03 -20.58 11.53
CA ALA A 870 -1.49 -21.42 12.57
C ALA A 870 -2.01 -20.94 13.94
N ARG A 871 -1.81 -21.75 14.97
CA ARG A 871 -2.16 -21.39 16.34
C ARG A 871 -0.94 -21.47 17.23
N VAL A 872 -0.81 -20.56 18.17
CA VAL A 872 0.15 -20.66 19.27
C VAL A 872 -0.60 -21.01 20.52
N ARG A 873 -0.10 -22.01 21.25
CA ARG A 873 -0.58 -22.42 22.56
C ARG A 873 0.50 -22.11 23.59
N ALA A 874 0.09 -21.55 24.72
CA ALA A 874 0.94 -21.30 25.88
C ALA A 874 0.51 -22.21 27.04
N ASP A 875 1.48 -22.91 27.64
CA ASP A 875 1.31 -23.59 28.92
C ASP A 875 1.81 -22.66 30.03
N ARG A 876 0.87 -22.10 30.78
CA ARG A 876 1.06 -21.13 31.84
C ARG A 876 1.21 -21.82 33.19
N ARG A 877 2.35 -22.38 33.46
CA ARG A 877 2.61 -23.09 34.73
C ARG A 877 2.46 -22.18 35.94
N ASP A 878 3.32 -21.16 36.03
CA ASP A 878 3.29 -20.13 37.09
C ASP A 878 3.26 -18.71 36.53
N PHE A 879 3.07 -18.52 35.23
CA PHE A 879 3.07 -17.23 34.57
C PHE A 879 1.63 -16.71 34.37
N LYS A 880 1.32 -15.55 34.97
CA LYS A 880 -0.03 -14.94 34.90
C LYS A 880 -0.13 -13.74 33.97
N GLY A 881 1.00 -13.20 33.51
CA GLY A 881 1.04 -12.00 32.71
C GLY A 881 0.72 -12.24 31.23
N ARG A 882 0.67 -11.17 30.49
CA ARG A 882 0.56 -11.10 29.04
C ARG A 882 1.80 -11.74 28.40
N ILE A 883 1.61 -12.53 27.35
CA ILE A 883 2.68 -13.22 26.65
C ILE A 883 2.87 -12.55 25.30
N GLU A 884 3.96 -11.80 25.16
CA GLU A 884 4.34 -11.15 23.91
C GLU A 884 5.26 -12.08 23.11
N LEU A 885 4.94 -12.28 21.84
CA LEU A 885 5.64 -13.20 20.94
C LEU A 885 6.40 -12.47 19.83
N GLY A 886 6.57 -11.16 19.97
CA GLY A 886 7.31 -10.30 19.06
C GLY A 886 6.42 -9.43 18.19
N GLY A 887 7.04 -8.46 17.53
CA GLY A 887 6.45 -7.53 16.57
C GLY A 887 6.79 -7.95 15.14
N ASP A 888 7.54 -7.11 14.42
CA ASP A 888 7.99 -7.35 13.03
C ASP A 888 8.74 -8.68 12.86
N ASP A 889 9.29 -9.20 13.92
CA ASP A 889 10.06 -10.43 14.00
C ASP A 889 9.35 -11.56 14.72
N SER A 890 8.01 -11.54 14.79
CA SER A 890 7.21 -12.56 15.51
C SER A 890 7.51 -13.99 15.05
N GLY A 891 7.64 -14.20 13.75
CA GLY A 891 8.09 -15.48 13.18
C GLY A 891 9.61 -15.54 13.08
N ARG A 892 10.28 -16.06 14.12
CA ARG A 892 11.75 -16.12 14.17
C ARG A 892 12.30 -17.04 13.10
N ASN A 893 13.26 -16.54 12.30
CA ASN A 893 13.93 -17.25 11.23
C ASN A 893 13.02 -17.65 10.05
N LEU A 894 11.92 -16.94 9.82
CA LEU A 894 11.15 -17.06 8.58
C LEU A 894 12.03 -16.64 7.38
N PRO A 895 11.80 -17.21 6.19
CA PRO A 895 12.49 -16.76 4.97
C PRO A 895 12.14 -15.30 4.66
N HIS A 896 13.05 -14.58 4.01
CA HIS A 896 12.74 -13.24 3.54
C HIS A 896 11.50 -13.22 2.64
N GLY A 897 10.61 -12.27 2.88
CA GLY A 897 9.30 -12.20 2.21
C GLY A 897 8.22 -13.08 2.82
N VAL A 898 8.51 -13.81 3.90
CA VAL A 898 7.49 -14.51 4.70
C VAL A 898 7.45 -13.88 6.09
N TYR A 899 6.27 -13.52 6.55
CA TYR A 899 6.09 -12.81 7.81
C TYR A 899 4.80 -13.22 8.52
N VAL A 900 4.76 -12.98 9.83
CA VAL A 900 3.54 -13.11 10.62
C VAL A 900 2.70 -11.87 10.40
N ASP A 901 1.50 -12.06 9.88
CA ASP A 901 0.62 -10.99 9.43
C ASP A 901 -0.51 -10.71 10.42
N ASN A 902 -1.19 -9.56 10.27
CA ASN A 902 -2.36 -9.13 11.04
C ASN A 902 -2.15 -9.14 12.57
N ILE A 903 -1.00 -8.68 13.00
CA ILE A 903 -0.64 -8.64 14.44
C ILE A 903 -0.85 -7.27 15.09
N GLY A 904 -1.17 -6.24 14.29
CA GLY A 904 -1.38 -4.86 14.76
C GLY A 904 -0.12 -4.23 15.37
N LEU A 905 -0.28 -3.07 16.00
CA LEU A 905 0.83 -2.34 16.63
C LEU A 905 1.42 -3.06 17.86
N ASN A 906 0.60 -3.85 18.55
CA ASN A 906 1.02 -4.59 19.76
C ASN A 906 1.77 -5.89 19.45
N GLY A 907 1.90 -6.28 18.19
CA GLY A 907 2.52 -7.54 17.79
C GLY A 907 1.67 -8.77 18.12
N LEU A 908 2.26 -9.96 17.92
CA LEU A 908 1.61 -11.21 18.28
C LEU A 908 1.67 -11.39 19.80
N LEU A 909 0.50 -11.48 20.45
CA LEU A 909 0.43 -11.62 21.91
C LEU A 909 -0.75 -12.54 22.34
N ILE A 910 -0.59 -13.18 23.50
CA ILE A 910 -1.67 -13.91 24.20
C ILE A 910 -1.96 -13.14 25.49
N VAL A 911 -3.20 -12.67 25.64
CA VAL A 911 -3.62 -11.90 26.83
C VAL A 911 -3.71 -12.79 28.08
N GLU A 912 -3.85 -12.19 29.24
CA GLU A 912 -3.65 -12.83 30.55
C GLU A 912 -4.50 -14.09 30.76
N ASP A 913 -5.76 -14.06 30.33
CA ASP A 913 -6.73 -15.14 30.58
C ASP A 913 -6.81 -16.16 29.45
N GLN A 914 -6.01 -15.98 28.39
CA GLN A 914 -5.99 -16.89 27.26
C GLN A 914 -4.77 -17.81 27.30
N THR A 915 -4.95 -19.01 26.75
CA THR A 915 -3.87 -19.99 26.58
C THR A 915 -3.51 -20.26 25.13
N GLN A 916 -4.23 -19.70 24.18
CA GLN A 916 -3.95 -19.87 22.76
C GLN A 916 -4.40 -18.66 21.94
N ARG A 917 -3.77 -18.47 20.80
CA ARG A 917 -4.14 -17.47 19.79
C ARG A 917 -3.88 -18.00 18.38
N GLU A 918 -4.77 -17.67 17.45
CA GLU A 918 -4.51 -17.85 16.02
C GLU A 918 -3.61 -16.72 15.51
N PHE A 919 -2.76 -17.07 14.56
CA PHE A 919 -1.93 -16.11 13.83
C PHE A 919 -1.79 -16.55 12.38
N PHE A 920 -1.48 -15.60 11.53
CA PHE A 920 -1.39 -15.78 10.10
C PHE A 920 0.07 -15.69 9.66
N ILE A 921 0.46 -16.56 8.73
CA ILE A 921 1.74 -16.53 8.05
C ILE A 921 1.47 -16.21 6.60
N THR A 922 2.00 -15.09 6.12
CA THR A 922 1.82 -14.61 4.75
C THR A 922 3.15 -14.68 4.00
N ALA A 923 3.14 -15.29 2.82
CA ALA A 923 4.26 -15.25 1.90
C ALA A 923 4.01 -14.18 0.84
N ALA A 924 4.89 -13.19 0.75
CA ALA A 924 4.88 -12.21 -0.33
C ALA A 924 4.97 -12.91 -1.70
N ARG A 925 4.48 -12.30 -2.77
CA ARG A 925 4.54 -12.87 -4.13
C ARG A 925 5.97 -13.19 -4.60
N LYS A 926 6.96 -12.46 -4.08
CA LYS A 926 8.39 -12.64 -4.39
C LYS A 926 9.12 -13.56 -3.41
N ALA A 927 8.42 -14.18 -2.45
CA ALA A 927 9.04 -15.14 -1.54
C ALA A 927 9.67 -16.29 -2.31
N ARG A 928 10.94 -16.58 -2.01
CA ARG A 928 11.68 -17.60 -2.75
C ARG A 928 11.31 -19.00 -2.27
N PRO A 929 11.16 -19.98 -3.19
CA PRO A 929 10.99 -21.38 -2.81
C PRO A 929 12.16 -21.86 -1.93
N GLY A 930 11.82 -22.62 -0.88
CA GLY A 930 12.81 -23.11 0.05
C GLY A 930 12.18 -23.74 1.28
N THR A 931 13.03 -24.24 2.16
CA THR A 931 12.60 -24.88 3.40
C THR A 931 13.40 -24.32 4.55
N ARG A 932 12.71 -23.92 5.64
CA ARG A 932 13.36 -23.31 6.80
C ARG A 932 12.67 -23.70 8.11
N LEU A 933 13.48 -23.95 9.15
CA LEU A 933 12.97 -24.08 10.51
C LEU A 933 12.73 -22.69 11.09
N PHE A 934 11.53 -22.46 11.60
CA PHE A 934 11.18 -21.23 12.31
C PHE A 934 10.57 -21.56 13.69
N HIS A 935 10.53 -20.59 14.57
CA HIS A 935 9.95 -20.74 15.90
C HIS A 935 9.29 -19.42 16.35
N LEU A 936 8.49 -19.48 17.39
CA LEU A 936 8.00 -18.32 18.14
C LEU A 936 8.81 -18.21 19.43
N ARG A 937 9.02 -16.98 19.88
CA ARG A 937 9.72 -16.67 21.14
C ARG A 937 8.83 -15.80 22.02
N ALA A 938 8.48 -16.31 23.20
CA ALA A 938 7.89 -15.49 24.25
C ALA A 938 8.97 -14.59 24.88
N THR A 939 8.71 -13.27 24.98
CA THR A 939 9.67 -12.33 25.62
C THR A 939 9.72 -12.51 27.12
N ALA A 940 8.63 -13.02 27.70
CA ALA A 940 8.51 -13.37 29.13
C ALA A 940 9.41 -14.57 29.51
N ASP A 941 9.60 -14.73 30.81
CA ASP A 941 10.33 -15.85 31.43
C ASP A 941 11.71 -16.11 30.78
N GLY A 942 12.43 -15.03 30.55
CA GLY A 942 13.78 -15.06 29.99
C GLY A 942 13.83 -15.33 28.47
N GLY A 943 12.73 -15.42 27.77
CA GLY A 943 12.71 -15.59 26.32
C GLY A 943 12.58 -17.03 25.85
N GLN A 944 11.53 -17.74 26.28
CA GLN A 944 11.28 -19.14 25.95
C GLN A 944 10.92 -19.31 24.46
N CYS A 945 11.56 -20.26 23.78
CA CYS A 945 11.27 -20.57 22.36
C CYS A 945 10.37 -21.79 22.23
N SER A 946 9.45 -21.75 21.27
CA SER A 946 8.69 -22.92 20.87
C SER A 946 9.59 -24.01 20.24
N ALA A 947 9.10 -25.24 20.22
CA ALA A 947 9.67 -26.24 19.31
C ALA A 947 9.67 -25.70 17.86
N PRO A 948 10.71 -26.02 17.08
CA PRO A 948 10.83 -25.53 15.72
C PRO A 948 9.78 -26.18 14.80
N VAL A 949 9.25 -25.40 13.87
CA VAL A 949 8.34 -25.84 12.80
C VAL A 949 9.04 -25.67 11.47
N LEU A 950 8.91 -26.65 10.59
CA LEU A 950 9.48 -26.61 9.25
C LEU A 950 8.49 -25.87 8.33
N LEU A 951 8.88 -24.71 7.83
CA LEU A 951 8.13 -24.01 6.80
C LEU A 951 8.72 -24.34 5.43
N ARG A 952 7.87 -24.80 4.52
CA ARG A 952 8.22 -25.01 3.11
C ARG A 952 7.49 -24.02 2.22
N VAL A 953 8.22 -23.09 1.63
CA VAL A 953 7.72 -22.24 0.54
C VAL A 953 7.80 -23.05 -0.75
N LEU A 954 6.66 -23.34 -1.36
CA LEU A 954 6.55 -24.13 -2.58
C LEU A 954 6.91 -23.28 -3.81
N GLY A 955 7.47 -23.90 -4.84
CA GLY A 955 7.60 -23.27 -6.16
C GLY A 955 6.21 -23.07 -6.82
N GLU A 956 6.18 -22.23 -7.85
CA GLU A 956 4.99 -21.98 -8.66
C GLU A 956 4.48 -23.27 -9.32
#